data_73575d641a1a85db3747d680bac202e1
#
_entry.id   73575d641a1a85db3747d680bac202e1
#
_cell.length_a   1.000
_cell.length_b   1.000
_cell.length_c   1.000
_cell.angle_alpha   90.00
_cell.angle_beta   90.00
_cell.angle_gamma   90.00
#
_symmetry.space_group_name_H-M   'P 1'
#
loop_
_entity.id
_entity.type
_entity.pdbx_description
1 polymer ?
#
loop_
_entity_poly.entity_id
_entity_poly.type
_entity_poly.pdbx_seq_one_letter_code
_entity_poly.pdbx_strand_id
1 'polypeptide(L)'
;MRKLFSGVCIMLAFTGSYAQPLFSFGPNKVSRDEFLRQFNRNLNPKEDRAKAMQEYLPLFINYKLKVKDAYDMRLDTQFNQKNELADFRRQIEDNYFSEAANSNALVQEAFNRSQRDLHLMDIIIGFDPKNPQREHEAEEAAEKAMHKLEANTDYDKVFDEFCNDKEFRDATHGDLGWVTVFSLPYKVENQVYKLKLGQFTEPIKTSRAFHIFKLVGDRKALGKVKVSQILFAYQPGSSDIEKKAVLDKAGMVYEKLAKGEDFGSQAKIYSMDKTSYQNGGLLPEFGVGNYDLAFENAAFALKNKGDISMPFATSYGIHILKLMDLIPVSTDKNDGATISALKQKVVTDNRMEEAKTNLVKSLLPKIGYKPSKTLNHTSLWKYTDSAFAGRPTAVKDITPKTVLFSFTKEAITAADWMMFVKAVRGSISDLDEKAYAGLLDRYLNVTAAEYYKKHLEEFNPEFRNQLQEFKDANLNFEITEKKVWNKAAEDNAGLLKHYNANKEKYKWAPSVNAIIVTGTDRTTTQTARQQMEANIDDWRKIAGQYENKLLADSNRFEQNQVPVEGKVDFKAHMFTPVITNAQDSSQTFCYIVNVVNETGQRSFEEARGFVINDYQQVLEEKWLTALKKKYPVVVNNAVWRGMLK
;
A
#
# COMPACT_ATOMS: atom_id res chain seq x y z
N MET A 1 70.71 21.46 35.02
CA MET A 1 69.56 22.38 34.89
C MET A 1 68.46 21.61 34.17
N ARG A 2 67.50 21.06 34.93
CA ARG A 2 66.33 20.33 34.43
C ARG A 2 65.22 21.36 34.14
N LYS A 3 64.76 21.47 32.88
CA LYS A 3 63.52 22.19 32.55
C LYS A 3 62.37 21.23 32.54
N LEU A 4 61.43 21.40 33.50
CA LEU A 4 60.12 20.80 33.49
C LEU A 4 59.27 21.45 32.39
N PHE A 5 58.70 20.63 31.49
CA PHE A 5 57.61 21.04 30.61
C PHE A 5 56.32 20.54 31.25
N SER A 6 55.53 21.48 31.79
CA SER A 6 54.15 21.21 32.22
C SER A 6 53.23 21.20 30.98
N GLY A 7 52.80 20.03 30.57
CA GLY A 7 51.76 19.87 29.58
C GLY A 7 50.38 20.08 30.20
N VAL A 8 49.72 21.16 29.86
CA VAL A 8 48.31 21.39 30.19
C VAL A 8 47.46 20.57 29.20
N CYS A 9 46.92 19.42 29.69
CA CYS A 9 45.85 18.69 29.03
C CYS A 9 44.55 19.53 29.09
N ILE A 10 44.20 20.21 28.04
CA ILE A 10 42.85 20.77 27.86
C ILE A 10 41.91 19.58 27.54
N MET A 11 41.20 19.09 28.57
CA MET A 11 40.03 18.25 28.36
C MET A 11 38.95 19.10 27.67
N LEU A 12 38.81 18.97 26.37
CA LEU A 12 37.62 19.38 25.65
C LEU A 12 36.45 18.47 26.09
N ALA A 13 35.72 18.95 27.13
CA ALA A 13 34.42 18.37 27.45
C ALA A 13 33.47 18.62 26.25
N PHE A 14 33.25 17.61 25.45
CA PHE A 14 32.12 17.56 24.55
C PHE A 14 30.85 17.57 25.41
N THR A 15 30.34 18.75 25.74
CA THR A 15 28.99 18.93 26.24
C THR A 15 28.05 18.66 25.08
N GLY A 16 27.68 17.39 24.90
CA GLY A 16 26.51 17.05 24.12
C GLY A 16 25.33 17.82 24.70
N SER A 17 24.80 18.78 23.95
CA SER A 17 23.60 19.53 24.32
C SER A 17 22.44 18.57 24.43
N TYR A 18 22.28 17.92 25.57
CA TYR A 18 21.07 17.15 25.88
C TYR A 18 19.93 18.16 25.96
N ALA A 19 19.03 18.12 24.96
CA ALA A 19 17.82 18.92 24.98
C ALA A 19 17.11 18.70 26.33
N GLN A 20 16.86 19.82 27.05
CA GLN A 20 16.23 19.74 28.38
C GLN A 20 14.88 19.01 28.26
N PRO A 21 14.57 18.07 29.18
CA PRO A 21 13.30 17.35 29.13
C PRO A 21 12.14 18.32 29.36
N LEU A 22 10.99 18.03 28.72
CA LEU A 22 9.75 18.77 28.94
C LEU A 22 9.24 18.54 30.38
N PHE A 23 9.22 17.29 30.80
CA PHE A 23 8.92 16.93 32.18
C PHE A 23 9.65 15.64 32.58
N SER A 24 9.70 15.39 33.88
CA SER A 24 10.19 14.14 34.44
C SER A 24 9.20 13.57 35.45
N PHE A 25 9.25 12.26 35.65
CA PHE A 25 8.47 11.55 36.68
C PHE A 25 9.32 10.39 37.24
N GLY A 26 9.68 10.46 38.49
CA GLY A 26 10.72 9.62 39.03
C GLY A 26 12.03 9.73 38.23
N PRO A 27 12.69 8.62 37.86
CA PRO A 27 13.92 8.65 37.05
C PRO A 27 13.66 8.89 35.54
N ASN A 28 12.41 8.88 35.07
CA ASN A 28 12.08 8.95 33.68
C ASN A 28 11.99 10.40 33.20
N LYS A 29 12.49 10.65 31.98
CA LYS A 29 12.50 11.97 31.34
C LYS A 29 11.74 11.88 30.02
N VAL A 30 10.87 12.85 29.76
CA VAL A 30 10.10 12.99 28.53
C VAL A 30 10.56 14.23 27.77
N SER A 31 10.92 14.05 26.52
CA SER A 31 11.41 15.15 25.68
C SER A 31 10.26 15.99 25.09
N ARG A 32 10.59 17.23 24.70
CA ARG A 32 9.70 18.09 23.92
C ARG A 32 9.26 17.39 22.63
N ASP A 33 10.17 16.75 21.93
CA ASP A 33 9.92 16.15 20.63
C ASP A 33 9.00 14.92 20.73
N GLU A 34 9.10 14.14 21.80
CA GLU A 34 8.17 13.04 22.08
C GLU A 34 6.75 13.56 22.30
N PHE A 35 6.58 14.61 23.09
CA PHE A 35 5.29 15.26 23.30
C PHE A 35 4.72 15.81 21.99
N LEU A 36 5.53 16.55 21.21
CA LEU A 36 5.07 17.18 19.96
C LEU A 36 4.68 16.16 18.89
N ARG A 37 5.38 15.02 18.79
CA ARG A 37 5.00 13.96 17.85
C ARG A 37 3.59 13.46 18.12
N GLN A 38 3.25 13.15 19.38
CA GLN A 38 1.94 12.64 19.73
C GLN A 38 0.85 13.72 19.68
N PHE A 39 1.16 14.92 20.13
CA PHE A 39 0.26 16.06 20.06
C PHE A 39 -0.15 16.40 18.61
N ASN A 40 0.82 16.51 17.70
CA ASN A 40 0.57 16.90 16.32
C ASN A 40 -0.27 15.87 15.53
N ARG A 41 -0.26 14.59 15.91
CA ARG A 41 -1.12 13.57 15.29
C ARG A 41 -2.61 13.76 15.61
N ASN A 42 -2.90 14.34 16.76
CA ASN A 42 -4.26 14.49 17.27
C ASN A 42 -4.77 15.94 17.20
N LEU A 43 -3.96 16.87 16.70
CA LEU A 43 -4.30 18.28 16.61
C LEU A 43 -5.36 18.51 15.53
N ASN A 44 -6.48 19.09 15.92
CA ASN A 44 -7.44 19.62 14.97
C ASN A 44 -6.89 20.96 14.40
N PRO A 45 -6.70 21.09 13.06
CA PRO A 45 -6.14 22.30 12.46
C PRO A 45 -6.92 23.60 12.71
N LYS A 46 -8.16 23.50 13.17
CA LYS A 46 -9.04 24.66 13.47
C LYS A 46 -8.94 25.14 14.91
N GLU A 47 -8.24 24.44 15.79
CA GLU A 47 -8.10 24.77 17.19
C GLU A 47 -6.90 25.70 17.45
N ASP A 48 -7.02 26.55 18.49
CA ASP A 48 -5.88 27.31 19.00
C ASP A 48 -4.83 26.35 19.55
N ARG A 49 -3.65 26.33 18.89
CA ARG A 49 -2.58 25.39 19.20
C ARG A 49 -2.10 25.48 20.64
N ALA A 50 -1.97 26.73 21.18
CA ALA A 50 -1.43 26.91 22.52
C ALA A 50 -2.44 26.42 23.57
N LYS A 51 -3.73 26.66 23.36
CA LYS A 51 -4.81 26.18 24.23
C LYS A 51 -4.89 24.64 24.17
N ALA A 52 -4.90 24.06 22.98
CA ALA A 52 -4.92 22.60 22.80
C ALA A 52 -3.73 21.93 23.47
N MET A 53 -2.52 22.52 23.40
CA MET A 53 -1.34 22.01 24.11
C MET A 53 -1.51 22.06 25.63
N GLN A 54 -2.11 23.12 26.19
CA GLN A 54 -2.36 23.23 27.63
C GLN A 54 -3.34 22.18 28.12
N GLU A 55 -4.37 21.88 27.36
CA GLU A 55 -5.36 20.85 27.67
C GLU A 55 -4.75 19.42 27.51
N TYR A 56 -3.87 19.22 26.53
CA TYR A 56 -3.29 17.92 26.23
C TYR A 56 -2.16 17.52 27.22
N LEU A 57 -1.36 18.47 27.74
CA LEU A 57 -0.23 18.15 28.63
C LEU A 57 -0.61 17.30 29.85
N PRO A 58 -1.67 17.62 30.61
CA PRO A 58 -2.09 16.79 31.75
C PRO A 58 -2.49 15.38 31.33
N LEU A 59 -3.16 15.23 30.20
CA LEU A 59 -3.57 13.93 29.65
C LEU A 59 -2.35 13.09 29.28
N PHE A 60 -1.38 13.71 28.62
CA PHE A 60 -0.15 13.06 28.26
C PHE A 60 0.71 12.64 29.45
N ILE A 61 0.78 13.47 30.49
CA ILE A 61 1.43 13.08 31.77
C ILE A 61 0.73 11.87 32.37
N ASN A 62 -0.60 11.87 32.46
CA ASN A 62 -1.37 10.75 33.00
C ASN A 62 -1.13 9.46 32.19
N TYR A 63 -1.12 9.56 30.87
CA TYR A 63 -0.77 8.46 29.96
C TYR A 63 0.63 7.88 30.29
N LYS A 64 1.66 8.71 30.38
CA LYS A 64 3.03 8.26 30.69
C LYS A 64 3.14 7.61 32.07
N LEU A 65 2.38 8.09 33.05
CA LEU A 65 2.32 7.47 34.39
C LEU A 65 1.70 6.08 34.34
N LYS A 66 0.60 5.90 33.60
CA LYS A 66 -0.06 4.60 33.40
C LYS A 66 0.86 3.60 32.71
N VAL A 67 1.51 4.03 31.60
CA VAL A 67 2.49 3.22 30.88
C VAL A 67 3.64 2.78 31.81
N LYS A 68 4.13 3.68 32.67
CA LYS A 68 5.17 3.32 33.63
C LYS A 68 4.70 2.25 34.64
N ASP A 69 3.47 2.34 35.12
CA ASP A 69 2.90 1.33 36.01
C ASP A 69 2.76 -0.03 35.29
N ALA A 70 2.41 -0.03 34.01
CA ALA A 70 2.38 -1.24 33.18
C ALA A 70 3.77 -1.90 33.06
N TYR A 71 4.83 -1.11 32.84
CA TYR A 71 6.21 -1.62 32.84
C TYR A 71 6.62 -2.15 34.21
N ASP A 72 6.25 -1.47 35.31
CA ASP A 72 6.55 -1.96 36.66
C ASP A 72 5.85 -3.29 36.99
N MET A 73 4.68 -3.50 36.40
CA MET A 73 3.95 -4.76 36.45
C MET A 73 4.43 -5.81 35.43
N ARG A 74 5.46 -5.49 34.64
CA ARG A 74 6.01 -6.34 33.58
C ARG A 74 4.98 -6.80 32.53
N LEU A 75 3.96 -6.00 32.25
CA LEU A 75 2.96 -6.35 31.23
C LEU A 75 3.59 -6.44 29.84
N ASP A 76 4.65 -5.69 29.59
CA ASP A 76 5.43 -5.73 28.33
C ASP A 76 6.14 -7.06 28.07
N THR A 77 6.22 -7.95 29.08
CA THR A 77 6.83 -9.28 28.94
C THR A 77 5.81 -10.37 28.58
N GLN A 78 4.54 -10.06 28.58
CA GLN A 78 3.46 -11.00 28.26
C GLN A 78 3.51 -11.43 26.79
N PHE A 79 3.07 -12.67 26.53
CA PHE A 79 3.17 -13.29 25.21
C PHE A 79 2.35 -12.54 24.15
N ASN A 80 1.10 -12.18 24.49
CA ASN A 80 0.23 -11.40 23.60
C ASN A 80 0.85 -10.04 23.22
N GLN A 81 1.38 -9.29 24.19
CA GLN A 81 2.02 -7.99 23.96
C GLN A 81 3.24 -8.10 23.04
N LYS A 82 4.04 -9.15 23.20
CA LYS A 82 5.19 -9.42 22.31
C LYS A 82 4.75 -9.77 20.90
N ASN A 83 3.68 -10.57 20.76
CA ASN A 83 3.16 -10.95 19.45
C ASN A 83 2.56 -9.75 18.71
N GLU A 84 1.71 -8.97 19.38
CA GLU A 84 1.12 -7.76 18.80
C GLU A 84 2.18 -6.77 18.31
N LEU A 85 3.23 -6.57 19.11
CA LEU A 85 4.36 -5.72 18.71
C LEU A 85 5.12 -6.29 17.51
N ALA A 86 5.33 -7.61 17.46
CA ALA A 86 5.99 -8.28 16.34
C ALA A 86 5.14 -8.22 15.06
N ASP A 87 3.81 -8.37 15.19
CA ASP A 87 2.87 -8.27 14.07
C ASP A 87 2.84 -6.84 13.52
N PHE A 88 2.71 -5.86 14.39
CA PHE A 88 2.76 -4.45 13.99
C PHE A 88 4.09 -4.10 13.31
N ARG A 89 5.20 -4.58 13.86
CA ARG A 89 6.52 -4.40 13.28
C ARG A 89 6.57 -4.92 11.83
N ARG A 90 6.09 -6.16 11.59
CA ARG A 90 6.03 -6.75 10.26
C ARG A 90 5.17 -5.95 9.27
N GLN A 91 4.07 -5.37 9.74
CA GLN A 91 3.18 -4.56 8.90
C GLN A 91 3.84 -3.28 8.38
N ILE A 92 4.74 -2.67 9.16
CA ILE A 92 5.31 -1.37 8.81
C ILE A 92 6.74 -1.43 8.25
N GLU A 93 7.52 -2.48 8.52
CA GLU A 93 8.95 -2.52 8.18
C GLU A 93 9.24 -2.43 6.69
N ASP A 94 8.43 -3.06 5.84
CA ASP A 94 8.60 -3.00 4.39
C ASP A 94 8.33 -1.62 3.81
N ASN A 95 7.41 -0.85 4.42
CA ASN A 95 7.18 0.54 4.03
C ASN A 95 8.41 1.40 4.32
N TYR A 96 8.98 1.28 5.52
CA TYR A 96 10.20 2.02 5.89
C TYR A 96 11.40 1.64 5.02
N PHE A 97 11.54 0.36 4.68
CA PHE A 97 12.59 -0.10 3.77
C PHE A 97 12.40 0.47 2.35
N SER A 98 11.18 0.48 1.84
CA SER A 98 10.84 1.05 0.54
C SER A 98 11.03 2.57 0.50
N GLU A 99 10.67 3.29 1.58
CA GLU A 99 10.92 4.73 1.71
C GLU A 99 12.43 5.04 1.76
N ALA A 100 13.21 4.22 2.48
CA ALA A 100 14.67 4.34 2.50
C ALA A 100 15.29 4.13 1.10
N ALA A 101 14.64 3.33 0.24
CA ALA A 101 15.01 3.17 -1.18
C ALA A 101 14.51 4.31 -2.08
N ASN A 102 14.06 5.44 -1.52
CA ASN A 102 13.55 6.61 -2.25
C ASN A 102 12.32 6.33 -3.11
N SER A 103 11.40 5.48 -2.65
CA SER A 103 10.17 5.14 -3.39
C SER A 103 9.38 6.38 -3.82
N ASN A 104 9.33 7.42 -2.98
CA ASN A 104 8.66 8.68 -3.31
C ASN A 104 9.34 9.41 -4.48
N ALA A 105 10.68 9.40 -4.57
CA ALA A 105 11.40 9.98 -5.70
C ALA A 105 11.10 9.21 -7.01
N LEU A 106 11.01 7.88 -6.94
CA LEU A 106 10.62 7.05 -8.09
C LEU A 106 9.18 7.33 -8.55
N VAL A 107 8.26 7.61 -7.62
CA VAL A 107 6.88 8.01 -7.95
C VAL A 107 6.87 9.38 -8.65
N GLN A 108 7.64 10.37 -8.17
CA GLN A 108 7.75 11.67 -8.82
C GLN A 108 8.41 11.57 -10.19
N GLU A 109 9.42 10.72 -10.35
CA GLU A 109 10.04 10.44 -11.64
C GLU A 109 9.03 9.82 -12.60
N ALA A 110 8.29 8.81 -12.16
CA ALA A 110 7.24 8.17 -12.95
C ALA A 110 6.13 9.16 -13.34
N PHE A 111 5.73 10.06 -12.43
CA PHE A 111 4.81 11.14 -12.72
C PHE A 111 5.34 12.07 -13.83
N ASN A 112 6.59 12.50 -13.73
CA ASN A 112 7.20 13.37 -14.73
C ASN A 112 7.29 12.68 -16.11
N ARG A 113 7.68 11.41 -16.14
CA ARG A 113 7.74 10.60 -17.36
C ARG A 113 6.35 10.33 -17.96
N SER A 114 5.33 10.15 -17.13
CA SER A 114 3.95 9.94 -17.60
C SER A 114 3.37 11.12 -18.35
N GLN A 115 4.00 12.29 -18.33
CA GLN A 115 3.56 13.48 -19.08
C GLN A 115 3.98 13.45 -20.55
N ARG A 116 4.82 12.48 -20.95
CA ARG A 116 5.41 12.39 -22.30
C ARG A 116 5.27 10.98 -22.86
N ASP A 117 4.91 10.89 -24.14
CA ASP A 117 5.04 9.67 -24.92
C ASP A 117 6.24 9.83 -25.88
N LEU A 118 7.07 8.80 -25.95
CA LEU A 118 8.27 8.75 -26.80
C LEU A 118 8.03 7.78 -27.94
N HIS A 119 8.36 8.16 -29.18
CA HIS A 119 8.34 7.27 -30.34
C HIS A 119 9.78 6.79 -30.56
N LEU A 120 9.96 5.49 -30.48
CA LEU A 120 11.28 4.87 -30.53
C LEU A 120 11.43 3.94 -31.73
N MET A 121 12.62 3.93 -32.28
CA MET A 121 13.10 2.82 -33.13
C MET A 121 14.16 2.04 -32.35
N ASP A 122 14.32 0.76 -32.67
CA ASP A 122 15.26 -0.16 -31.98
C ASP A 122 16.05 -1.00 -32.99
N ILE A 123 17.34 -1.15 -32.78
CA ILE A 123 18.18 -2.14 -33.46
C ILE A 123 18.47 -3.26 -32.46
N ILE A 124 17.93 -4.43 -32.74
CA ILE A 124 18.06 -5.61 -31.87
C ILE A 124 19.16 -6.53 -32.41
N ILE A 125 20.18 -6.72 -31.59
CA ILE A 125 21.32 -7.65 -31.89
C ILE A 125 21.25 -8.77 -30.85
N GLY A 126 20.50 -9.81 -31.21
CA GLY A 126 20.24 -10.97 -30.35
C GLY A 126 21.45 -11.92 -30.26
N PHE A 127 21.56 -12.56 -29.09
CA PHE A 127 22.55 -13.62 -28.84
C PHE A 127 21.98 -14.76 -27.99
N ASP A 128 22.60 -15.93 -28.08
CA ASP A 128 22.30 -17.03 -27.16
C ASP A 128 23.07 -16.81 -25.83
N PRO A 129 22.37 -16.57 -24.72
CA PRO A 129 22.99 -16.31 -23.41
C PRO A 129 23.78 -17.51 -22.86
N LYS A 130 23.59 -18.70 -23.44
CA LYS A 130 24.33 -19.91 -23.10
C LYS A 130 25.66 -20.02 -23.84
N ASN A 131 25.91 -19.17 -24.82
CA ASN A 131 27.12 -19.16 -25.63
C ASN A 131 27.90 -17.84 -25.44
N PRO A 132 28.92 -17.81 -24.58
CA PRO A 132 29.72 -16.60 -24.32
C PRO A 132 30.39 -16.01 -25.58
N GLN A 133 30.74 -16.85 -26.56
CA GLN A 133 31.31 -16.38 -27.81
C GLN A 133 30.27 -15.59 -28.63
N ARG A 134 29.02 -16.06 -28.69
CA ARG A 134 27.93 -15.34 -29.38
C ARG A 134 27.53 -14.03 -28.68
N GLU A 135 27.64 -14.01 -27.36
CA GLU A 135 27.45 -12.79 -26.57
C GLU A 135 28.50 -11.73 -26.93
N HIS A 136 29.77 -12.14 -27.02
CA HIS A 136 30.88 -11.25 -27.39
C HIS A 136 30.77 -10.76 -28.84
N GLU A 137 30.44 -11.64 -29.78
CA GLU A 137 30.19 -11.29 -31.18
C GLU A 137 29.05 -10.25 -31.31
N ALA A 138 28.00 -10.39 -30.53
CA ALA A 138 26.90 -9.45 -30.51
C ALA A 138 27.29 -8.10 -29.89
N GLU A 139 28.14 -8.10 -28.86
CA GLU A 139 28.70 -6.89 -28.26
C GLU A 139 29.53 -6.10 -29.28
N GLU A 140 30.47 -6.76 -29.95
CA GLU A 140 31.26 -6.13 -31.04
C GLU A 140 30.40 -5.63 -32.19
N ALA A 141 29.32 -6.35 -32.53
CA ALA A 141 28.39 -5.93 -33.58
C ALA A 141 27.64 -4.67 -33.15
N ALA A 142 27.20 -4.58 -31.87
CA ALA A 142 26.53 -3.42 -31.34
C ALA A 142 27.43 -2.18 -31.29
N GLU A 143 28.70 -2.34 -30.93
CA GLU A 143 29.71 -1.26 -30.97
C GLU A 143 29.93 -0.79 -32.43
N LYS A 144 30.07 -1.70 -33.37
CA LYS A 144 30.22 -1.36 -34.81
C LYS A 144 28.97 -0.62 -35.35
N ALA A 145 27.78 -1.06 -34.98
CA ALA A 145 26.51 -0.40 -35.32
C ALA A 145 26.51 1.03 -34.79
N MET A 146 26.84 1.22 -33.51
CA MET A 146 26.90 2.52 -32.87
C MET A 146 27.91 3.45 -33.57
N HIS A 147 29.13 3.01 -33.84
CA HIS A 147 30.11 3.80 -34.57
C HIS A 147 29.64 4.24 -35.97
N LYS A 148 28.87 3.41 -36.67
CA LYS A 148 28.27 3.81 -37.96
C LYS A 148 27.22 4.86 -37.81
N LEU A 149 26.36 4.75 -36.76
CA LEU A 149 25.36 5.77 -36.45
C LEU A 149 25.99 7.12 -36.06
N GLU A 150 27.06 7.09 -35.26
CA GLU A 150 27.82 8.29 -34.89
C GLU A 150 28.51 8.94 -36.12
N ALA A 151 28.92 8.14 -37.09
CA ALA A 151 29.46 8.58 -38.37
C ALA A 151 28.37 9.07 -39.33
N ASN A 152 27.13 9.25 -38.87
CA ASN A 152 25.94 9.67 -39.65
C ASN A 152 25.62 8.72 -40.83
N THR A 153 25.92 7.42 -40.71
CA THR A 153 25.38 6.42 -41.64
C THR A 153 23.85 6.38 -41.47
N ASP A 154 23.18 6.23 -42.60
CA ASP A 154 21.74 6.13 -42.61
C ASP A 154 21.21 5.01 -41.70
N TYR A 155 20.18 5.29 -40.89
CA TYR A 155 19.67 4.36 -39.90
C TYR A 155 19.21 3.04 -40.52
N ASP A 156 18.48 3.10 -41.61
CA ASP A 156 17.90 1.89 -42.24
C ASP A 156 19.00 0.95 -42.74
N LYS A 157 20.12 1.51 -43.26
CA LYS A 157 21.28 0.71 -43.64
C LYS A 157 21.95 0.02 -42.45
N VAL A 158 22.07 0.74 -41.32
CA VAL A 158 22.64 0.15 -40.11
C VAL A 158 21.72 -0.90 -39.52
N PHE A 159 20.41 -0.61 -39.53
CA PHE A 159 19.37 -1.53 -39.07
C PHE A 159 19.41 -2.84 -39.91
N ASP A 160 19.39 -2.75 -41.26
CA ASP A 160 19.40 -3.91 -42.14
C ASP A 160 20.67 -4.75 -41.98
N GLU A 161 21.82 -4.13 -41.69
CA GLU A 161 23.09 -4.80 -41.52
C GLU A 161 23.22 -5.52 -40.18
N PHE A 162 22.71 -4.93 -39.09
CA PHE A 162 22.99 -5.39 -37.71
C PHE A 162 21.79 -6.00 -36.99
N CYS A 163 20.54 -5.62 -37.31
CA CYS A 163 19.38 -6.22 -36.66
C CYS A 163 19.22 -7.68 -37.11
N ASN A 164 19.44 -8.60 -36.19
CA ASN A 164 19.37 -10.05 -36.48
C ASN A 164 18.09 -10.70 -35.93
N ASP A 165 17.18 -9.94 -35.26
CA ASP A 165 15.85 -10.41 -34.94
C ASP A 165 14.95 -10.31 -36.18
N LYS A 166 14.81 -11.46 -36.85
CA LYS A 166 14.11 -11.53 -38.13
C LYS A 166 12.62 -11.17 -38.00
N GLU A 167 11.96 -11.64 -36.94
CA GLU A 167 10.53 -11.39 -36.72
C GLU A 167 10.27 -9.91 -36.50
N PHE A 168 11.05 -9.28 -35.63
CA PHE A 168 10.97 -7.84 -35.35
C PHE A 168 11.29 -7.02 -36.60
N ARG A 169 12.34 -7.38 -37.33
CA ARG A 169 12.76 -6.71 -38.56
C ARG A 169 11.67 -6.74 -39.62
N ASP A 170 11.12 -7.93 -39.90
CA ASP A 170 10.15 -8.12 -40.99
C ASP A 170 8.77 -7.48 -40.65
N ALA A 171 8.42 -7.42 -39.34
CA ALA A 171 7.17 -6.86 -38.87
C ALA A 171 7.17 -5.34 -38.68
N THR A 172 8.29 -4.76 -38.23
CA THR A 172 8.33 -3.38 -37.76
C THR A 172 9.31 -2.46 -38.49
N HIS A 173 10.28 -3.01 -39.20
CA HIS A 173 11.43 -2.27 -39.75
C HIS A 173 12.12 -1.40 -38.70
N GLY A 174 12.19 -1.89 -37.47
CA GLY A 174 12.77 -1.19 -36.31
C GLY A 174 11.85 -0.21 -35.60
N ASP A 175 10.65 0.03 -36.07
CA ASP A 175 9.69 0.93 -35.42
C ASP A 175 9.02 0.22 -34.22
N LEU A 176 9.38 0.66 -33.00
CA LEU A 176 8.79 0.17 -31.75
C LEU A 176 7.45 0.86 -31.45
N GLY A 177 7.15 1.97 -32.12
CA GLY A 177 5.99 2.79 -31.86
C GLY A 177 6.16 3.72 -30.67
N TRP A 178 5.01 4.21 -30.18
CA TRP A 178 4.95 5.08 -29.02
C TRP A 178 5.01 4.29 -27.72
N VAL A 179 5.83 4.76 -26.78
CA VAL A 179 5.97 4.20 -25.44
C VAL A 179 5.72 5.27 -24.38
N THR A 180 5.30 4.85 -23.22
CA THR A 180 5.12 5.72 -22.04
C THR A 180 5.88 5.13 -20.85
N VAL A 181 5.78 5.77 -19.69
CA VAL A 181 6.36 5.25 -18.44
C VAL A 181 5.85 3.82 -18.15
N PHE A 182 6.70 2.94 -17.70
CA PHE A 182 6.47 1.50 -17.44
C PHE A 182 6.26 0.63 -18.70
N SER A 183 6.44 1.16 -19.90
CA SER A 183 6.38 0.35 -21.13
C SER A 183 7.68 -0.45 -21.38
N LEU A 184 8.79 0.04 -20.83
CA LEU A 184 10.13 -0.57 -21.01
C LEU A 184 10.73 -0.94 -19.66
N PRO A 185 11.68 -1.91 -19.62
CA PRO A 185 12.46 -2.15 -18.42
C PRO A 185 13.13 -0.87 -17.91
N TYR A 186 13.14 -0.64 -16.61
CA TYR A 186 13.59 0.63 -16.01
C TYR A 186 14.99 1.07 -16.44
N LYS A 187 15.92 0.10 -16.61
CA LYS A 187 17.28 0.37 -17.13
C LYS A 187 17.26 0.99 -18.53
N VAL A 188 16.36 0.52 -19.40
CA VAL A 188 16.16 1.07 -20.75
C VAL A 188 15.46 2.41 -20.67
N GLU A 189 14.34 2.47 -19.91
CA GLU A 189 13.56 3.69 -19.71
C GLU A 189 14.43 4.86 -19.22
N ASN A 190 15.38 4.60 -18.29
CA ASN A 190 16.33 5.59 -17.79
C ASN A 190 17.24 6.19 -18.87
N GLN A 191 17.48 5.48 -19.96
CA GLN A 191 18.31 5.96 -21.07
C GLN A 191 17.46 6.68 -22.11
N VAL A 192 16.35 6.09 -22.54
CA VAL A 192 15.52 6.66 -23.63
C VAL A 192 14.88 8.00 -23.22
N TYR A 193 14.48 8.17 -21.95
CA TYR A 193 13.91 9.45 -21.49
C TYR A 193 14.94 10.59 -21.38
N LYS A 194 16.24 10.32 -21.50
CA LYS A 194 17.32 11.33 -21.56
C LYS A 194 17.61 11.79 -22.99
N LEU A 195 17.18 11.04 -23.99
CA LEU A 195 17.45 11.35 -25.37
C LEU A 195 16.75 12.65 -25.82
N LYS A 196 17.38 13.36 -26.73
CA LYS A 196 16.78 14.39 -27.55
C LYS A 196 16.36 13.79 -28.90
N LEU A 197 15.42 14.42 -29.57
CA LEU A 197 14.94 13.98 -30.88
C LEU A 197 16.11 13.73 -31.84
N GLY A 198 16.13 12.57 -32.45
CA GLY A 198 17.17 12.11 -33.37
C GLY A 198 18.38 11.46 -32.71
N GLN A 199 18.54 11.49 -31.38
CA GLN A 199 19.64 10.85 -30.68
C GLN A 199 19.44 9.35 -30.48
N PHE A 200 20.55 8.65 -30.26
CA PHE A 200 20.61 7.21 -29.99
C PHE A 200 21.04 6.96 -28.55
N THR A 201 20.69 5.82 -28.00
CA THR A 201 21.32 5.29 -26.77
C THR A 201 22.65 4.65 -27.11
N GLU A 202 23.56 4.57 -26.13
CA GLU A 202 24.60 3.56 -26.15
C GLU A 202 23.98 2.15 -26.23
N PRO A 203 24.72 1.14 -26.69
CA PRO A 203 24.23 -0.24 -26.70
C PRO A 203 23.80 -0.71 -25.30
N ILE A 204 22.53 -1.05 -25.15
CA ILE A 204 21.95 -1.50 -23.88
C ILE A 204 21.85 -3.02 -23.88
N LYS A 205 22.66 -3.68 -23.06
CA LYS A 205 22.59 -5.13 -22.90
C LYS A 205 21.39 -5.55 -22.05
N THR A 206 20.62 -6.48 -22.58
CA THR A 206 19.58 -7.25 -21.91
C THR A 206 20.01 -8.70 -21.71
N SER A 207 19.11 -9.58 -21.28
CA SER A 207 19.44 -11.00 -21.08
C SER A 207 19.73 -11.78 -22.36
N ARG A 208 19.28 -11.29 -23.53
CA ARG A 208 19.35 -12.02 -24.82
C ARG A 208 19.73 -11.18 -26.02
N ALA A 209 19.91 -9.86 -25.85
CA ALA A 209 20.21 -8.95 -26.95
C ALA A 209 20.94 -7.71 -26.45
N PHE A 210 21.63 -7.05 -27.40
CA PHE A 210 21.97 -5.63 -27.31
C PHE A 210 20.95 -4.82 -28.08
N HIS A 211 20.55 -3.67 -27.53
CA HIS A 211 19.55 -2.76 -28.11
C HIS A 211 20.18 -1.38 -28.31
N ILE A 212 19.91 -0.75 -29.45
CA ILE A 212 20.26 0.65 -29.72
C ILE A 212 18.97 1.38 -30.07
N PHE A 213 18.46 2.18 -29.13
CA PHE A 213 17.22 2.94 -29.35
C PHE A 213 17.51 4.29 -29.98
N LYS A 214 16.67 4.70 -30.93
CA LYS A 214 16.63 6.04 -31.50
C LYS A 214 15.33 6.74 -31.11
N LEU A 215 15.41 7.97 -30.62
CA LEU A 215 14.22 8.79 -30.38
C LEU A 215 13.80 9.51 -31.67
N VAL A 216 12.68 9.12 -32.26
CA VAL A 216 12.15 9.70 -33.49
C VAL A 216 10.93 10.59 -33.29
N GLY A 217 10.30 10.53 -32.13
CA GLY A 217 9.17 11.38 -31.78
C GLY A 217 9.08 11.61 -30.27
N ASP A 218 8.63 12.81 -29.89
CA ASP A 218 8.41 13.22 -28.51
C ASP A 218 7.17 14.10 -28.47
N ARG A 219 6.17 13.71 -27.70
CA ARG A 219 4.91 14.45 -27.58
C ARG A 219 4.39 14.49 -26.17
N LYS A 220 3.49 15.41 -25.88
CA LYS A 220 2.68 15.36 -24.65
C LYS A 220 1.88 14.05 -24.63
N ALA A 221 1.89 13.38 -23.50
CA ALA A 221 1.19 12.11 -23.33
C ALA A 221 -0.31 12.25 -23.63
N LEU A 222 -0.84 11.31 -24.41
CA LEU A 222 -2.24 11.30 -24.82
C LEU A 222 -3.17 10.72 -23.72
N GLY A 223 -2.61 10.02 -22.75
CA GLY A 223 -3.39 9.36 -21.70
C GLY A 223 -3.97 8.03 -22.18
N LYS A 224 -5.22 7.78 -21.83
CA LYS A 224 -5.93 6.57 -22.22
C LYS A 224 -7.16 6.90 -23.05
N VAL A 225 -7.55 5.95 -23.87
CA VAL A 225 -8.75 6.02 -24.70
C VAL A 225 -9.63 4.81 -24.44
N LYS A 226 -10.94 5.01 -24.49
CA LYS A 226 -11.95 3.96 -24.45
C LYS A 226 -12.72 3.99 -25.77
N VAL A 227 -12.69 2.89 -26.49
CA VAL A 227 -13.34 2.79 -27.79
C VAL A 227 -14.26 1.57 -27.88
N SER A 228 -15.24 1.62 -28.77
CA SER A 228 -15.91 0.44 -29.29
C SER A 228 -15.35 0.10 -30.69
N GLN A 229 -15.20 -1.20 -30.99
CA GLN A 229 -14.70 -1.65 -32.31
C GLN A 229 -15.70 -2.51 -33.08
N ILE A 230 -15.60 -2.44 -34.40
CA ILE A 230 -16.13 -3.45 -35.33
C ILE A 230 -14.92 -4.03 -36.05
N LEU A 231 -14.66 -5.31 -35.86
CA LEU A 231 -13.56 -6.03 -36.50
C LEU A 231 -14.08 -6.92 -37.64
N PHE A 232 -13.52 -6.75 -38.81
CA PHE A 232 -13.66 -7.66 -39.95
C PHE A 232 -12.34 -8.42 -40.11
N ALA A 233 -12.24 -9.58 -39.50
CA ALA A 233 -11.00 -10.34 -39.42
C ALA A 233 -10.60 -10.94 -40.77
N TYR A 234 -9.29 -10.94 -41.06
CA TYR A 234 -8.74 -11.72 -42.16
C TYR A 234 -8.75 -13.21 -41.83
N GLN A 235 -8.98 -14.04 -42.85
CA GLN A 235 -8.74 -15.46 -42.73
C GLN A 235 -7.24 -15.75 -42.89
N PRO A 236 -6.68 -16.73 -42.23
CA PRO A 236 -5.29 -17.13 -42.42
C PRO A 236 -4.99 -17.40 -43.89
N GLY A 237 -3.94 -16.77 -44.45
CA GLY A 237 -3.55 -16.93 -45.85
C GLY A 237 -4.39 -16.16 -46.87
N SER A 238 -5.25 -15.21 -46.44
CA SER A 238 -6.04 -14.36 -47.34
C SER A 238 -5.18 -13.66 -48.37
N SER A 239 -5.59 -13.79 -49.66
CA SER A 239 -5.03 -13.05 -50.77
C SER A 239 -5.39 -11.57 -50.72
N ASP A 240 -4.69 -10.73 -51.50
CA ASP A 240 -4.97 -9.29 -51.56
C ASP A 240 -6.38 -8.99 -52.10
N ILE A 241 -6.93 -9.86 -52.98
CA ILE A 241 -8.31 -9.75 -53.48
C ILE A 241 -9.30 -9.97 -52.32
N GLU A 242 -9.07 -10.97 -51.49
CA GLU A 242 -9.91 -11.26 -50.31
C GLU A 242 -9.80 -10.16 -49.28
N LYS A 243 -8.62 -9.65 -49.00
CA LYS A 243 -8.42 -8.50 -48.11
C LYS A 243 -9.16 -7.25 -48.60
N LYS A 244 -9.16 -7.00 -49.92
CA LYS A 244 -9.92 -5.93 -50.53
C LYS A 244 -11.43 -6.11 -50.34
N ALA A 245 -11.95 -7.32 -50.51
CA ALA A 245 -13.36 -7.62 -50.27
C ALA A 245 -13.78 -7.37 -48.81
N VAL A 246 -12.89 -7.66 -47.84
CA VAL A 246 -13.09 -7.34 -46.43
C VAL A 246 -13.12 -5.83 -46.19
N LEU A 247 -12.24 -5.06 -46.85
CA LEU A 247 -12.22 -3.60 -46.77
C LEU A 247 -13.51 -2.99 -47.36
N ASP A 248 -13.95 -3.49 -48.53
CA ASP A 248 -15.20 -3.04 -49.18
C ASP A 248 -16.42 -3.29 -48.27
N LYS A 249 -16.47 -4.45 -47.61
CA LYS A 249 -17.50 -4.76 -46.62
C LYS A 249 -17.46 -3.81 -45.40
N ALA A 250 -16.28 -3.50 -44.87
CA ALA A 250 -16.12 -2.53 -43.80
C ALA A 250 -16.56 -1.13 -44.24
N GLY A 251 -16.26 -0.74 -45.52
CA GLY A 251 -16.71 0.51 -46.11
C GLY A 251 -18.24 0.65 -46.16
N MET A 252 -18.94 -0.43 -46.54
CA MET A 252 -20.42 -0.43 -46.51
C MET A 252 -21.00 -0.23 -45.12
N VAL A 253 -20.36 -0.83 -44.09
CA VAL A 253 -20.80 -0.64 -42.70
C VAL A 253 -20.48 0.76 -42.21
N TYR A 254 -19.32 1.31 -42.58
CA TYR A 254 -18.97 2.69 -42.29
C TYR A 254 -19.97 3.69 -42.86
N GLU A 255 -20.41 3.51 -44.09
CA GLU A 255 -21.45 4.37 -44.70
C GLU A 255 -22.79 4.34 -43.95
N LYS A 256 -23.19 3.17 -43.41
CA LYS A 256 -24.37 3.05 -42.54
C LYS A 256 -24.19 3.83 -41.25
N LEU A 257 -23.02 3.69 -40.60
CA LEU A 257 -22.69 4.44 -39.39
C LEU A 257 -22.66 5.96 -39.66
N ALA A 258 -22.12 6.40 -40.79
CA ALA A 258 -22.12 7.80 -41.19
C ALA A 258 -23.53 8.36 -41.45
N LYS A 259 -24.51 7.51 -41.79
CA LYS A 259 -25.93 7.84 -41.90
C LYS A 259 -26.67 7.80 -40.55
N GLY A 260 -25.99 7.51 -39.45
CA GLY A 260 -26.53 7.55 -38.09
C GLY A 260 -27.04 6.22 -37.55
N GLU A 261 -26.75 5.08 -38.22
CA GLU A 261 -27.09 3.78 -37.65
C GLU A 261 -26.30 3.52 -36.35
N ASP A 262 -26.92 2.81 -35.38
CA ASP A 262 -26.31 2.59 -34.09
C ASP A 262 -25.08 1.68 -34.17
N PHE A 263 -23.95 2.19 -33.66
CA PHE A 263 -22.66 1.47 -33.67
C PHE A 263 -22.73 0.13 -32.96
N GLY A 264 -23.37 0.07 -31.81
CA GLY A 264 -23.47 -1.14 -31.00
C GLY A 264 -24.27 -2.24 -31.71
N SER A 265 -25.33 -1.84 -32.43
CA SER A 265 -26.13 -2.75 -33.26
C SER A 265 -25.33 -3.28 -34.45
N GLN A 266 -24.57 -2.40 -35.12
CA GLN A 266 -23.69 -2.82 -36.21
C GLN A 266 -22.56 -3.74 -35.73
N ALA A 267 -21.99 -3.48 -34.54
CA ALA A 267 -20.99 -4.35 -33.92
C ALA A 267 -21.55 -5.75 -33.69
N LYS A 268 -22.75 -5.88 -33.15
CA LYS A 268 -23.42 -7.19 -32.94
C LYS A 268 -23.64 -7.98 -34.20
N ILE A 269 -23.90 -7.29 -35.32
CA ILE A 269 -24.21 -7.92 -36.63
C ILE A 269 -22.93 -8.28 -37.36
N TYR A 270 -21.93 -7.41 -37.38
CA TYR A 270 -20.80 -7.51 -38.32
C TYR A 270 -19.46 -7.79 -37.66
N SER A 271 -19.29 -7.48 -36.36
CA SER A 271 -17.98 -7.65 -35.72
C SER A 271 -17.64 -9.13 -35.52
N MET A 272 -16.42 -9.48 -35.91
CA MET A 272 -15.83 -10.80 -35.70
C MET A 272 -15.04 -10.89 -34.41
N ASP A 273 -14.93 -9.80 -33.63
CA ASP A 273 -14.34 -9.84 -32.31
C ASP A 273 -15.28 -10.48 -31.29
N LYS A 274 -15.02 -11.76 -31.00
CA LYS A 274 -15.84 -12.59 -30.08
C LYS A 274 -15.90 -12.07 -28.66
N THR A 275 -14.95 -11.23 -28.24
CA THR A 275 -14.85 -10.73 -26.87
C THR A 275 -15.72 -9.51 -26.64
N SER A 276 -15.91 -8.66 -27.63
CA SER A 276 -16.60 -7.36 -27.49
C SER A 276 -17.90 -7.22 -28.25
N TYR A 277 -18.16 -8.00 -29.32
CA TYR A 277 -19.29 -7.78 -30.23
C TYR A 277 -20.65 -7.76 -29.51
N GLN A 278 -20.88 -8.64 -28.53
CA GLN A 278 -22.14 -8.69 -27.79
C GLN A 278 -22.36 -7.46 -26.90
N ASN A 279 -21.27 -6.82 -26.46
CA ASN A 279 -21.28 -5.58 -25.67
C ASN A 279 -21.14 -4.34 -26.57
N GLY A 280 -21.65 -4.40 -27.83
CA GLY A 280 -21.59 -3.28 -28.77
C GLY A 280 -20.17 -2.93 -29.21
N GLY A 281 -19.22 -3.86 -29.13
CA GLY A 281 -17.82 -3.69 -29.50
C GLY A 281 -16.96 -2.99 -28.48
N LEU A 282 -17.47 -2.75 -27.26
CA LEU A 282 -16.75 -1.98 -26.22
C LEU A 282 -15.51 -2.72 -25.73
N LEU A 283 -14.35 -2.03 -25.82
CA LEU A 283 -13.05 -2.49 -25.31
C LEU A 283 -12.74 -1.89 -23.94
N PRO A 284 -11.87 -2.54 -23.12
CA PRO A 284 -11.26 -1.91 -21.98
C PRO A 284 -10.51 -0.62 -22.37
N GLU A 285 -10.37 0.31 -21.42
CA GLU A 285 -9.53 1.48 -21.66
C GLU A 285 -8.06 1.08 -21.84
N PHE A 286 -7.36 1.75 -22.76
CA PHE A 286 -5.95 1.49 -23.04
C PHE A 286 -5.18 2.77 -23.31
N GLY A 287 -3.86 2.72 -23.08
CA GLY A 287 -2.90 3.76 -23.42
C GLY A 287 -2.03 3.37 -24.60
N VAL A 288 -1.02 4.16 -24.90
CA VAL A 288 -0.02 3.83 -25.93
C VAL A 288 0.79 2.58 -25.57
N GLY A 289 1.18 1.80 -26.55
CA GLY A 289 1.94 0.55 -26.40
C GLY A 289 1.10 -0.68 -26.01
N ASN A 290 -0.25 -0.58 -26.05
CA ASN A 290 -1.12 -1.70 -25.71
C ASN A 290 -1.68 -2.45 -26.92
N TYR A 291 -1.74 -1.80 -28.08
CA TYR A 291 -2.25 -2.35 -29.33
C TYR A 291 -1.26 -2.11 -30.48
N ASP A 292 -1.56 -2.70 -31.63
CA ASP A 292 -0.87 -2.41 -32.89
C ASP A 292 -0.82 -0.90 -33.16
N LEU A 293 0.30 -0.39 -33.69
CA LEU A 293 0.52 1.05 -33.91
C LEU A 293 -0.56 1.67 -34.80
N ALA A 294 -1.03 0.95 -35.84
CA ALA A 294 -2.10 1.44 -36.71
C ALA A 294 -3.43 1.57 -35.95
N PHE A 295 -3.71 0.64 -35.02
CA PHE A 295 -4.90 0.68 -34.19
C PHE A 295 -4.85 1.85 -33.20
N GLU A 296 -3.72 2.04 -32.52
CA GLU A 296 -3.52 3.15 -31.60
C GLU A 296 -3.61 4.51 -32.31
N ASN A 297 -2.95 4.64 -33.46
CA ASN A 297 -3.02 5.87 -34.26
C ASN A 297 -4.44 6.22 -34.64
N ALA A 298 -5.25 5.24 -35.07
CA ALA A 298 -6.65 5.46 -35.40
C ALA A 298 -7.50 5.83 -34.18
N ALA A 299 -7.29 5.17 -33.04
CA ALA A 299 -8.00 5.43 -31.78
C ALA A 299 -7.72 6.84 -31.25
N PHE A 300 -6.43 7.22 -31.14
CA PHE A 300 -6.01 8.53 -30.63
C PHE A 300 -6.21 9.70 -31.64
N ALA A 301 -6.48 9.40 -32.89
CA ALA A 301 -6.88 10.43 -33.87
C ALA A 301 -8.30 10.95 -33.62
N LEU A 302 -9.18 10.16 -32.99
CA LEU A 302 -10.54 10.57 -32.63
C LEU A 302 -10.50 11.62 -31.50
N LYS A 303 -11.29 12.70 -31.64
CA LYS A 303 -11.20 13.86 -30.73
C LYS A 303 -12.42 14.03 -29.84
N ASN A 304 -13.61 13.71 -30.37
CA ASN A 304 -14.84 13.95 -29.64
C ASN A 304 -15.54 12.63 -29.36
N LYS A 305 -16.13 12.51 -28.20
CA LYS A 305 -16.97 11.36 -27.87
C LYS A 305 -18.05 11.15 -28.95
N GLY A 306 -18.06 9.97 -29.52
CA GLY A 306 -18.94 9.59 -30.61
C GLY A 306 -18.29 9.64 -32.01
N ASP A 307 -17.10 10.24 -32.15
CA ASP A 307 -16.35 10.20 -33.42
C ASP A 307 -16.12 8.75 -33.86
N ILE A 308 -16.21 8.50 -35.16
CA ILE A 308 -16.04 7.19 -35.79
C ILE A 308 -14.86 7.25 -36.73
N SER A 309 -13.92 6.30 -36.64
CA SER A 309 -12.78 6.21 -37.56
C SER A 309 -13.23 5.76 -38.95
N MET A 310 -12.50 6.17 -39.97
CA MET A 310 -12.57 5.46 -41.25
C MET A 310 -12.11 4.00 -41.07
N PRO A 311 -12.54 3.06 -41.95
CA PRO A 311 -11.98 1.70 -41.93
C PRO A 311 -10.46 1.72 -42.14
N PHE A 312 -9.70 1.01 -41.29
CA PHE A 312 -8.26 0.89 -41.37
C PHE A 312 -7.81 -0.55 -41.15
N ALA A 313 -6.65 -0.88 -41.68
CA ALA A 313 -6.09 -2.24 -41.63
C ALA A 313 -5.08 -2.41 -40.46
N THR A 314 -5.10 -3.57 -39.84
CA THR A 314 -4.02 -4.13 -39.01
C THR A 314 -3.67 -5.53 -39.50
N SER A 315 -2.73 -6.21 -38.87
CA SER A 315 -2.42 -7.64 -39.13
C SER A 315 -3.64 -8.56 -38.91
N TYR A 316 -4.61 -8.16 -38.07
CA TYR A 316 -5.80 -8.95 -37.72
C TYR A 316 -6.96 -8.78 -38.68
N GLY A 317 -7.03 -7.66 -39.39
CA GLY A 317 -8.16 -7.36 -40.26
C GLY A 317 -8.42 -5.86 -40.43
N ILE A 318 -9.64 -5.54 -40.85
CA ILE A 318 -10.13 -4.16 -40.99
C ILE A 318 -10.94 -3.79 -39.75
N HIS A 319 -10.63 -2.63 -39.17
CA HIS A 319 -11.27 -2.11 -37.96
C HIS A 319 -12.05 -0.83 -38.26
N ILE A 320 -13.15 -0.62 -37.57
CA ILE A 320 -13.84 0.67 -37.43
C ILE A 320 -13.95 0.93 -35.93
N LEU A 321 -13.53 2.09 -35.45
CA LEU A 321 -13.58 2.49 -34.04
C LEU A 321 -14.59 3.60 -33.83
N LYS A 322 -15.22 3.58 -32.65
CA LYS A 322 -16.01 4.71 -32.13
C LYS A 322 -15.44 5.13 -30.79
N LEU A 323 -15.14 6.43 -30.65
CA LEU A 323 -14.66 6.98 -29.40
C LEU A 323 -15.77 7.00 -28.34
N MET A 324 -15.53 6.34 -27.24
CA MET A 324 -16.42 6.31 -26.07
C MET A 324 -16.00 7.30 -25.00
N ASP A 325 -14.69 7.43 -24.75
CA ASP A 325 -14.14 8.35 -23.77
C ASP A 325 -12.65 8.62 -23.99
N LEU A 326 -12.20 9.81 -23.60
CA LEU A 326 -10.78 10.21 -23.53
C LEU A 326 -10.43 10.51 -22.08
N ILE A 327 -9.42 9.83 -21.56
CA ILE A 327 -8.96 9.95 -20.17
C ILE A 327 -7.56 10.59 -20.22
N PRO A 328 -7.47 11.93 -20.09
CA PRO A 328 -6.19 12.62 -20.16
C PRO A 328 -5.30 12.25 -18.96
N VAL A 329 -3.99 12.39 -19.13
CA VAL A 329 -3.04 12.27 -18.02
C VAL A 329 -3.23 13.46 -17.08
N SER A 330 -3.34 13.16 -15.77
CA SER A 330 -3.38 14.22 -14.77
C SER A 330 -2.04 14.99 -14.75
N THR A 331 -2.13 16.32 -14.84
CA THR A 331 -0.97 17.22 -14.72
C THR A 331 -0.76 17.74 -13.30
N ASP A 332 -1.68 17.45 -12.39
CA ASP A 332 -1.56 17.82 -10.98
C ASP A 332 -0.72 16.76 -10.23
N LYS A 333 0.50 17.18 -9.87
CA LYS A 333 1.42 16.34 -9.08
C LYS A 333 0.92 16.02 -7.66
N ASN A 334 -0.15 16.66 -7.19
CA ASN A 334 -0.78 16.43 -5.89
C ASN A 334 -2.12 15.66 -6.03
N ASP A 335 -2.49 15.24 -7.23
CA ASP A 335 -3.66 14.39 -7.42
C ASP A 335 -3.48 13.04 -6.72
N GLY A 336 -4.15 12.87 -5.59
CA GLY A 336 -4.02 11.69 -4.74
C GLY A 336 -4.33 10.37 -5.46
N ALA A 337 -5.28 10.36 -6.39
CA ALA A 337 -5.64 9.15 -7.13
C ALA A 337 -4.52 8.76 -8.10
N THR A 338 -3.99 9.71 -8.88
CA THR A 338 -2.87 9.48 -9.81
C THR A 338 -1.61 9.05 -9.06
N ILE A 339 -1.24 9.77 -7.98
CA ILE A 339 -0.05 9.42 -7.18
C ILE A 339 -0.19 8.03 -6.53
N SER A 340 -1.36 7.67 -6.02
CA SER A 340 -1.61 6.33 -5.47
C SER A 340 -1.48 5.24 -6.53
N ALA A 341 -2.04 5.44 -7.72
CA ALA A 341 -1.91 4.50 -8.84
C ALA A 341 -0.45 4.34 -9.31
N LEU A 342 0.32 5.44 -9.41
CA LEU A 342 1.74 5.39 -9.72
C LEU A 342 2.55 4.68 -8.63
N LYS A 343 2.24 4.92 -7.36
CA LYS A 343 2.90 4.24 -6.25
C LYS A 343 2.72 2.72 -6.31
N GLN A 344 1.51 2.25 -6.60
CA GLN A 344 1.25 0.82 -6.79
C GLN A 344 2.08 0.23 -7.93
N LYS A 345 2.18 0.92 -9.08
CA LYS A 345 3.01 0.47 -10.20
C LYS A 345 4.50 0.47 -9.84
N VAL A 346 5.01 1.54 -9.21
CA VAL A 346 6.41 1.64 -8.78
C VAL A 346 6.81 0.50 -7.86
N VAL A 347 5.94 0.11 -6.92
CA VAL A 347 6.24 -0.96 -5.95
C VAL A 347 6.40 -2.34 -6.63
N THR A 348 5.68 -2.58 -7.72
CA THR A 348 5.71 -3.86 -8.46
C THR A 348 6.66 -3.85 -9.66
N ASP A 349 7.20 -2.69 -10.02
CA ASP A 349 8.11 -2.52 -11.14
C ASP A 349 9.58 -2.80 -10.75
N ASN A 350 10.41 -3.20 -11.71
CA ASN A 350 11.83 -3.52 -11.48
C ASN A 350 12.66 -2.30 -11.02
N ARG A 351 12.18 -1.06 -11.19
CA ARG A 351 12.82 0.15 -10.63
C ARG A 351 12.93 0.12 -9.12
N MET A 352 11.95 -0.47 -8.44
CA MET A 352 11.99 -0.64 -7.00
C MET A 352 13.04 -1.67 -6.58
N GLU A 353 13.18 -2.75 -7.33
CA GLU A 353 14.21 -3.76 -7.06
C GLU A 353 15.62 -3.20 -7.26
N GLU A 354 15.83 -2.41 -8.32
CA GLU A 354 17.10 -1.72 -8.55
C GLU A 354 17.39 -0.69 -7.43
N ALA A 355 16.39 0.09 -7.02
CA ALA A 355 16.53 1.05 -5.93
C ALA A 355 16.84 0.37 -4.59
N LYS A 356 16.18 -0.74 -4.28
CA LYS A 356 16.48 -1.56 -3.09
C LYS A 356 17.89 -2.13 -3.13
N THR A 357 18.33 -2.63 -4.28
CA THR A 357 19.70 -3.14 -4.47
C THR A 357 20.73 -2.03 -4.24
N ASN A 358 20.51 -0.83 -4.79
CA ASN A 358 21.38 0.31 -4.59
C ASN A 358 21.40 0.80 -3.13
N LEU A 359 20.22 0.80 -2.48
CA LEU A 359 20.12 1.07 -1.04
C LEU A 359 21.00 0.07 -0.26
N VAL A 360 20.83 -1.23 -0.49
CA VAL A 360 21.59 -2.27 0.22
C VAL A 360 23.09 -2.06 0.05
N LYS A 361 23.57 -1.80 -1.15
CA LYS A 361 24.99 -1.48 -1.40
C LYS A 361 25.47 -0.28 -0.55
N SER A 362 24.64 0.74 -0.41
CA SER A 362 24.95 1.91 0.42
C SER A 362 24.91 1.65 1.93
N LEU A 363 24.16 0.61 2.33
CA LEU A 363 24.02 0.20 3.73
C LEU A 363 25.13 -0.73 4.20
N LEU A 364 25.80 -1.47 3.31
CA LEU A 364 26.83 -2.45 3.67
C LEU A 364 27.87 -1.92 4.69
N PRO A 365 28.45 -0.71 4.53
CA PRO A 365 29.34 -0.15 5.54
C PRO A 365 28.67 0.12 6.88
N LYS A 366 27.41 0.59 6.85
CA LYS A 366 26.64 0.95 8.06
C LYS A 366 26.25 -0.25 8.90
N ILE A 367 25.91 -1.38 8.24
CA ILE A 367 25.58 -2.63 8.92
C ILE A 367 26.81 -3.45 9.30
N GLY A 368 28.02 -2.95 9.03
CA GLY A 368 29.28 -3.58 9.40
C GLY A 368 29.60 -4.82 8.58
N TYR A 369 29.27 -4.82 7.28
CA TYR A 369 29.61 -5.91 6.37
C TYR A 369 31.12 -6.17 6.32
N LYS A 370 31.48 -7.43 6.45
CA LYS A 370 32.87 -7.92 6.34
C LYS A 370 32.88 -9.24 5.58
N PRO A 371 33.46 -9.30 4.36
CA PRO A 371 33.64 -10.56 3.67
C PRO A 371 34.66 -11.43 4.40
N SER A 372 34.52 -12.74 4.33
CA SER A 372 35.50 -13.66 4.86
C SER A 372 36.77 -13.62 4.00
N LYS A 373 37.90 -13.33 4.63
CA LYS A 373 39.19 -13.27 3.94
C LYS A 373 39.75 -14.66 3.57
N THR A 374 39.22 -15.71 4.19
CA THR A 374 39.73 -17.11 4.03
C THR A 374 38.79 -17.97 3.17
N LEU A 375 37.67 -17.39 2.67
CA LEU A 375 36.71 -18.13 1.89
C LEU A 375 37.31 -18.46 0.51
N ASN A 376 37.35 -19.76 0.19
CA ASN A 376 37.64 -20.23 -1.15
C ASN A 376 36.35 -20.48 -1.93
N HIS A 377 36.06 -19.62 -2.90
CA HIS A 377 34.80 -19.66 -3.67
C HIS A 377 34.71 -20.96 -4.48
N THR A 378 35.76 -21.44 -5.12
CA THR A 378 35.75 -22.71 -5.85
C THR A 378 35.40 -23.88 -4.93
N SER A 379 35.93 -23.88 -3.70
CA SER A 379 35.55 -24.89 -2.69
C SER A 379 34.07 -24.75 -2.26
N LEU A 380 33.56 -23.53 -2.16
CA LEU A 380 32.13 -23.29 -1.85
C LEU A 380 31.23 -23.83 -2.98
N TRP A 381 31.60 -23.61 -4.25
CA TRP A 381 30.84 -24.13 -5.38
C TRP A 381 30.82 -25.66 -5.39
N LYS A 382 31.96 -26.30 -5.22
CA LYS A 382 32.05 -27.77 -5.10
C LYS A 382 31.24 -28.31 -3.92
N TYR A 383 31.24 -27.61 -2.80
CA TYR A 383 30.42 -28.00 -1.65
C TYR A 383 28.94 -27.93 -1.99
N THR A 384 28.52 -26.88 -2.69
CA THR A 384 27.13 -26.69 -3.13
C THR A 384 26.70 -27.79 -4.11
N ASP A 385 27.53 -28.11 -5.13
CA ASP A 385 27.25 -29.16 -6.11
C ASP A 385 27.15 -30.53 -5.46
N SER A 386 28.08 -30.85 -4.53
CA SER A 386 28.06 -32.13 -3.83
C SER A 386 26.80 -32.34 -2.98
N ALA A 387 26.30 -31.28 -2.37
CA ALA A 387 25.10 -31.33 -1.61
C ALA A 387 23.84 -31.53 -2.49
N PHE A 388 23.80 -30.93 -3.69
CA PHE A 388 22.73 -31.15 -4.67
C PHE A 388 22.75 -32.55 -5.28
N ALA A 389 23.93 -33.14 -5.49
CA ALA A 389 24.07 -34.51 -5.99
C ALA A 389 23.67 -35.57 -4.96
N GLY A 390 23.23 -35.17 -3.74
CA GLY A 390 22.90 -36.11 -2.67
C GLY A 390 24.10 -36.90 -2.13
N ARG A 391 25.30 -36.50 -2.48
CA ARG A 391 26.55 -37.06 -2.04
C ARG A 391 27.38 -35.97 -1.35
N PRO A 392 27.11 -35.68 -0.05
CA PRO A 392 27.90 -34.69 0.66
C PRO A 392 29.36 -35.16 0.73
N THR A 393 30.16 -34.75 -0.25
CA THR A 393 31.58 -34.95 -0.25
C THR A 393 32.21 -33.95 0.69
N ALA A 394 33.06 -34.40 1.61
CA ALA A 394 33.88 -33.50 2.40
C ALA A 394 34.75 -32.65 1.48
N VAL A 395 34.38 -31.37 1.33
CA VAL A 395 35.20 -30.43 0.56
C VAL A 395 36.21 -29.82 1.52
N LYS A 396 37.51 -29.89 1.13
CA LYS A 396 38.55 -29.27 1.94
C LYS A 396 38.24 -27.80 2.15
N ASP A 397 38.37 -27.33 3.37
CA ASP A 397 38.23 -25.94 3.79
C ASP A 397 36.78 -25.40 3.88
N ILE A 398 35.73 -26.21 3.61
CA ILE A 398 34.33 -25.81 3.74
C ILE A 398 33.59 -26.78 4.67
N THR A 399 32.93 -26.21 5.68
CA THR A 399 32.02 -26.90 6.58
C THR A 399 30.70 -26.11 6.68
N PRO A 400 29.61 -26.67 7.18
CA PRO A 400 28.39 -25.92 7.42
C PRO A 400 28.59 -24.65 8.26
N LYS A 401 29.60 -24.62 9.12
CA LYS A 401 29.95 -23.49 10.00
C LYS A 401 30.92 -22.49 9.37
N THR A 402 31.44 -22.75 8.17
CA THR A 402 32.33 -21.81 7.49
C THR A 402 31.62 -20.48 7.24
N VAL A 403 32.19 -19.39 7.73
CA VAL A 403 31.64 -18.04 7.58
C VAL A 403 31.95 -17.54 6.16
N LEU A 404 30.92 -17.12 5.45
CA LEU A 404 31.03 -16.50 4.12
C LEU A 404 31.26 -14.99 4.24
N PHE A 405 30.49 -14.35 5.09
CA PHE A 405 30.58 -12.94 5.45
C PHE A 405 29.88 -12.69 6.80
N SER A 406 30.07 -11.51 7.36
CA SER A 406 29.41 -11.13 8.60
C SER A 406 28.90 -9.70 8.55
N PHE A 407 27.90 -9.43 9.39
CA PHE A 407 27.44 -8.10 9.80
C PHE A 407 27.84 -7.83 11.24
N THR A 408 27.53 -6.66 11.79
CA THR A 408 27.93 -6.28 13.14
C THR A 408 27.52 -7.30 14.23
N LYS A 409 26.35 -7.92 14.09
CA LYS A 409 25.77 -8.83 15.11
C LYS A 409 25.52 -10.25 14.61
N GLU A 410 25.81 -10.56 13.37
CA GLU A 410 25.43 -11.82 12.74
C GLU A 410 26.51 -12.29 11.77
N ALA A 411 26.83 -13.58 11.82
CA ALA A 411 27.73 -14.22 10.88
C ALA A 411 26.92 -15.16 9.96
N ILE A 412 27.12 -15.05 8.66
CA ILE A 412 26.42 -15.84 7.65
C ILE A 412 27.31 -16.98 7.21
N THR A 413 26.79 -18.18 7.30
CA THR A 413 27.56 -19.42 7.15
C THR A 413 27.25 -20.16 5.85
N ALA A 414 28.05 -21.16 5.53
CA ALA A 414 27.78 -22.06 4.41
C ALA A 414 26.49 -22.88 4.59
N ALA A 415 26.03 -23.11 5.83
CA ALA A 415 24.72 -23.72 6.07
C ALA A 415 23.57 -22.79 5.64
N ASP A 416 23.67 -21.50 5.97
CA ASP A 416 22.67 -20.49 5.58
C ASP A 416 22.62 -20.31 4.05
N TRP A 417 23.80 -20.29 3.42
CA TRP A 417 23.93 -20.31 1.96
C TRP A 417 23.21 -21.52 1.33
N MET A 418 23.40 -22.72 1.89
CA MET A 418 22.76 -23.93 1.37
C MET A 418 21.23 -23.88 1.49
N MET A 419 20.69 -23.28 2.54
CA MET A 419 19.23 -23.06 2.66
C MET A 419 18.73 -22.16 1.55
N PHE A 420 19.42 -21.04 1.30
CA PHE A 420 19.07 -20.10 0.24
C PHE A 420 19.14 -20.75 -1.15
N VAL A 421 20.24 -21.39 -1.49
CA VAL A 421 20.43 -22.01 -2.83
C VAL A 421 19.41 -23.11 -3.08
N LYS A 422 19.07 -23.93 -2.08
CA LYS A 422 17.99 -24.92 -2.19
C LYS A 422 16.64 -24.29 -2.49
N ALA A 423 16.33 -23.18 -1.82
CA ALA A 423 15.06 -22.48 -2.03
C ALA A 423 14.92 -21.91 -3.45
N VAL A 424 16.02 -21.45 -4.06
CA VAL A 424 16.01 -20.85 -5.42
C VAL A 424 16.38 -21.84 -6.54
N ARG A 425 16.74 -23.09 -6.22
CA ARG A 425 17.25 -24.09 -7.18
C ARG A 425 16.34 -24.31 -8.39
N GLY A 426 15.02 -24.34 -8.18
CA GLY A 426 14.03 -24.54 -9.25
C GLY A 426 13.98 -23.41 -10.28
N SER A 427 14.53 -22.24 -9.96
CA SER A 427 14.58 -21.07 -10.85
C SER A 427 15.92 -20.91 -11.57
N ILE A 428 16.87 -21.85 -11.40
CA ILE A 428 18.23 -21.78 -11.96
C ILE A 428 18.45 -22.97 -12.87
N SER A 429 18.69 -22.72 -14.17
CA SER A 429 18.90 -23.76 -15.18
C SER A 429 20.32 -24.35 -15.16
N ASP A 430 21.32 -23.50 -15.01
CA ASP A 430 22.74 -23.89 -15.07
C ASP A 430 23.50 -23.26 -13.91
N LEU A 431 24.43 -24.04 -13.31
CA LEU A 431 25.25 -23.63 -12.17
C LEU A 431 26.73 -23.73 -12.57
N ASP A 432 27.19 -22.74 -13.32
CA ASP A 432 28.62 -22.50 -13.56
C ASP A 432 29.22 -21.52 -12.53
N GLU A 433 30.51 -21.27 -12.57
CA GLU A 433 31.18 -20.34 -11.64
C GLU A 433 30.62 -18.93 -11.70
N LYS A 434 30.22 -18.44 -12.87
CA LYS A 434 29.64 -17.11 -13.09
C LYS A 434 28.23 -17.03 -12.46
N ALA A 435 27.44 -18.09 -12.66
CA ALA A 435 26.10 -18.20 -12.07
C ALA A 435 26.18 -18.28 -10.54
N TYR A 436 27.11 -19.03 -9.97
CA TYR A 436 27.31 -19.06 -8.50
C TYR A 436 27.77 -17.72 -7.94
N ALA A 437 28.66 -17.01 -8.62
CA ALA A 437 29.10 -15.67 -8.18
C ALA A 437 27.93 -14.69 -8.18
N GLY A 438 27.13 -14.64 -9.24
CA GLY A 438 25.91 -13.82 -9.30
C GLY A 438 24.88 -14.20 -8.24
N LEU A 439 24.76 -15.50 -7.95
CA LEU A 439 23.87 -16.00 -6.91
C LEU A 439 24.34 -15.61 -5.49
N LEU A 440 25.66 -15.59 -5.27
CA LEU A 440 26.25 -15.15 -4.00
C LEU A 440 26.01 -13.63 -3.78
N ASP A 441 26.16 -12.82 -4.82
CA ASP A 441 25.86 -11.40 -4.78
C ASP A 441 24.37 -11.16 -4.48
N ARG A 442 23.48 -11.92 -5.12
CA ARG A 442 22.05 -11.88 -4.82
C ARG A 442 21.77 -12.26 -3.36
N TYR A 443 22.44 -13.32 -2.87
CA TYR A 443 22.31 -13.77 -1.49
C TYR A 443 22.78 -12.71 -0.49
N LEU A 444 23.92 -12.07 -0.75
CA LEU A 444 24.41 -10.95 0.05
C LEU A 444 23.37 -9.82 0.10
N ASN A 445 22.80 -9.44 -1.04
CA ASN A 445 21.80 -8.37 -1.09
C ASN A 445 20.53 -8.72 -0.29
N VAL A 446 20.02 -9.94 -0.43
CA VAL A 446 18.85 -10.41 0.32
C VAL A 446 19.15 -10.43 1.82
N THR A 447 20.27 -11.03 2.21
CA THR A 447 20.65 -11.18 3.63
C THR A 447 20.93 -9.83 4.29
N ALA A 448 21.58 -8.91 3.56
CA ALA A 448 21.85 -7.55 4.06
C ALA A 448 20.55 -6.73 4.22
N ALA A 449 19.59 -6.88 3.31
CA ALA A 449 18.27 -6.26 3.43
C ALA A 449 17.51 -6.80 4.64
N GLU A 450 17.51 -8.13 4.83
CA GLU A 450 16.86 -8.76 5.99
C GLU A 450 17.55 -8.35 7.31
N TYR A 451 18.89 -8.31 7.34
CA TYR A 451 19.61 -7.81 8.50
C TYR A 451 19.24 -6.36 8.84
N TYR A 452 19.21 -5.48 7.82
CA TYR A 452 18.83 -4.08 8.02
C TYR A 452 17.39 -3.96 8.53
N LYS A 453 16.43 -4.68 7.93
CA LYS A 453 15.04 -4.72 8.39
C LYS A 453 14.93 -5.22 9.82
N LYS A 454 15.61 -6.32 10.15
CA LYS A 454 15.64 -6.91 11.51
C LYS A 454 16.17 -5.95 12.58
N HIS A 455 17.06 -5.03 12.18
CA HIS A 455 17.68 -4.05 13.07
C HIS A 455 17.25 -2.60 12.77
N LEU A 456 16.11 -2.40 12.13
CA LEU A 456 15.65 -1.11 11.62
C LEU A 456 15.56 -0.04 12.72
N GLU A 457 15.24 -0.42 13.96
CA GLU A 457 15.20 0.45 15.14
C GLU A 457 16.55 1.12 15.44
N GLU A 458 17.65 0.49 15.06
CA GLU A 458 19.00 1.03 15.28
C GLU A 458 19.36 2.09 14.22
N PHE A 459 18.82 1.95 13.03
CA PHE A 459 19.14 2.79 11.87
C PHE A 459 18.11 3.89 11.58
N ASN A 460 16.86 3.71 12.02
CA ASN A 460 15.75 4.64 11.76
C ASN A 460 15.09 5.08 13.08
N PRO A 461 15.37 6.32 13.54
CA PRO A 461 14.77 6.83 14.77
C PRO A 461 13.24 6.94 14.72
N GLU A 462 12.65 7.22 13.55
CA GLU A 462 11.21 7.35 13.41
C GLU A 462 10.51 5.99 13.54
N PHE A 463 11.04 4.96 12.88
CA PHE A 463 10.59 3.59 13.06
C PHE A 463 10.63 3.15 14.53
N ARG A 464 11.78 3.38 15.19
CA ARG A 464 11.92 3.10 16.63
C ARG A 464 10.87 3.82 17.47
N ASN A 465 10.64 5.11 17.19
CA ASN A 465 9.66 5.90 17.91
C ASN A 465 8.24 5.36 17.70
N GLN A 466 7.89 5.01 16.46
CA GLN A 466 6.58 4.46 16.13
C GLN A 466 6.32 3.11 16.81
N LEU A 467 7.32 2.23 16.84
CA LEU A 467 7.23 0.97 17.59
C LEU A 467 7.05 1.21 19.09
N GLN A 468 7.81 2.16 19.67
CA GLN A 468 7.70 2.47 21.09
C GLN A 468 6.32 3.07 21.43
N GLU A 469 5.80 3.95 20.57
CA GLU A 469 4.47 4.54 20.74
C GLU A 469 3.36 3.48 20.66
N PHE A 470 3.46 2.53 19.73
CA PHE A 470 2.54 1.40 19.64
C PHE A 470 2.60 0.52 20.90
N LYS A 471 3.80 0.17 21.33
CA LYS A 471 4.02 -0.60 22.57
C LYS A 471 3.42 0.11 23.79
N ASP A 472 3.70 1.40 23.95
CA ASP A 472 3.19 2.20 25.07
C ASP A 472 1.64 2.31 25.03
N ALA A 473 1.04 2.43 23.82
CA ALA A 473 -0.41 2.49 23.67
C ALA A 473 -1.09 1.18 24.08
N ASN A 474 -0.56 0.04 23.65
CA ASN A 474 -1.06 -1.28 24.04
C ASN A 474 -0.94 -1.52 25.56
N LEU A 475 0.19 -1.14 26.13
CA LEU A 475 0.40 -1.23 27.58
C LEU A 475 -0.56 -0.34 28.36
N ASN A 476 -0.84 0.87 27.88
CA ASN A 476 -1.83 1.77 28.47
C ASN A 476 -3.24 1.18 28.40
N PHE A 477 -3.61 0.56 27.28
CA PHE A 477 -4.89 -0.12 27.14
C PHE A 477 -5.03 -1.24 28.14
N GLU A 478 -4.09 -2.19 28.16
CA GLU A 478 -4.13 -3.37 29.03
C GLU A 478 -4.13 -3.03 30.51
N ILE A 479 -3.30 -2.07 30.93
CA ILE A 479 -3.28 -1.70 32.35
C ILE A 479 -4.55 -0.94 32.74
N THR A 480 -5.14 -0.15 31.84
CA THR A 480 -6.42 0.53 32.10
C THR A 480 -7.55 -0.48 32.20
N GLU A 481 -7.59 -1.46 31.29
CA GLU A 481 -8.53 -2.57 31.35
C GLU A 481 -8.45 -3.28 32.71
N LYS A 482 -7.26 -3.67 33.11
CA LYS A 482 -7.02 -4.40 34.36
C LYS A 482 -7.31 -3.58 35.62
N LYS A 483 -6.93 -2.30 35.66
CA LYS A 483 -7.02 -1.45 36.85
C LYS A 483 -8.37 -0.74 36.99
N VAL A 484 -9.06 -0.52 35.87
CA VAL A 484 -10.27 0.30 35.83
C VAL A 484 -11.46 -0.49 35.30
N TRP A 485 -11.41 -0.99 34.06
CA TRP A 485 -12.62 -1.52 33.40
C TRP A 485 -13.06 -2.86 33.98
N ASN A 486 -12.18 -3.85 34.05
CA ASN A 486 -12.50 -5.16 34.61
C ASN A 486 -12.80 -5.04 36.11
N LYS A 487 -12.01 -4.22 36.82
CA LYS A 487 -12.26 -3.98 38.24
C LYS A 487 -13.62 -3.31 38.48
N ALA A 488 -14.02 -2.35 37.66
CA ALA A 488 -15.34 -1.72 37.78
C ALA A 488 -16.47 -2.70 37.46
N ALA A 489 -16.29 -3.57 36.46
CA ALA A 489 -17.30 -4.55 36.07
C ALA A 489 -17.55 -5.64 37.13
N GLU A 490 -16.50 -6.05 37.86
CA GLU A 490 -16.50 -7.14 38.84
C GLU A 490 -16.83 -6.70 40.27
N ASP A 491 -16.56 -5.44 40.64
CA ASP A 491 -16.73 -4.91 42.01
C ASP A 491 -18.19 -4.52 42.31
N ASN A 492 -19.07 -5.52 42.40
CA ASN A 492 -20.50 -5.28 42.68
C ASN A 492 -20.75 -4.52 43.98
N ALA A 493 -19.93 -4.74 45.02
CA ALA A 493 -20.05 -4.02 46.29
C ALA A 493 -19.65 -2.54 46.15
N GLY A 494 -18.59 -2.23 45.41
CA GLY A 494 -18.16 -0.89 45.09
C GLY A 494 -19.19 -0.15 44.22
N LEU A 495 -19.74 -0.83 43.21
CA LEU A 495 -20.80 -0.28 42.35
C LEU A 495 -22.05 0.06 43.13
N LEU A 496 -22.56 -0.84 44.00
CA LEU A 496 -23.72 -0.59 44.83
C LEU A 496 -23.49 0.57 45.81
N LYS A 497 -22.28 0.62 46.40
CA LYS A 497 -21.90 1.75 47.27
C LYS A 497 -21.89 3.07 46.51
N HIS A 498 -21.30 3.07 45.30
CA HIS A 498 -21.25 4.25 44.44
C HIS A 498 -22.64 4.70 44.02
N TYR A 499 -23.50 3.78 43.59
CA TYR A 499 -24.90 4.06 43.27
C TYR A 499 -25.62 4.70 44.44
N ASN A 500 -25.55 4.09 45.63
CA ASN A 500 -26.22 4.61 46.82
C ASN A 500 -25.76 6.00 47.22
N ALA A 501 -24.49 6.32 47.04
CA ALA A 501 -23.93 7.65 47.33
C ALA A 501 -24.30 8.71 46.28
N ASN A 502 -24.74 8.29 45.07
CA ASN A 502 -24.98 9.17 43.92
C ASN A 502 -26.37 8.97 43.30
N LYS A 503 -27.36 8.48 44.07
CA LYS A 503 -28.69 8.13 43.55
C LYS A 503 -29.35 9.24 42.73
N GLU A 504 -29.17 10.51 43.15
CA GLU A 504 -29.72 11.66 42.45
C GLU A 504 -29.25 11.83 40.99
N LYS A 505 -28.11 11.25 40.63
CA LYS A 505 -27.61 11.23 39.24
C LYS A 505 -28.34 10.23 38.35
N TYR A 506 -28.92 9.17 38.94
CA TYR A 506 -29.47 8.04 38.20
C TYR A 506 -30.98 8.06 38.17
N LYS A 507 -31.55 9.11 37.59
CA LYS A 507 -32.97 9.26 37.42
C LYS A 507 -33.40 9.00 35.97
N TRP A 508 -34.58 8.48 35.81
CA TRP A 508 -35.24 8.42 34.52
C TRP A 508 -35.65 9.83 34.08
N ALA A 509 -35.31 10.22 32.87
CA ALA A 509 -35.99 11.25 32.14
C ALA A 509 -37.39 10.73 31.69
N PRO A 510 -38.30 11.59 31.15
CA PRO A 510 -39.52 11.13 30.53
C PRO A 510 -39.25 9.97 29.58
N SER A 511 -39.97 8.86 29.73
CA SER A 511 -39.63 7.56 29.15
C SER A 511 -40.87 6.84 28.63
N VAL A 512 -40.63 5.79 27.88
CA VAL A 512 -41.66 4.87 27.39
C VAL A 512 -41.25 3.45 27.64
N ASN A 513 -42.18 2.56 27.96
CA ASN A 513 -41.96 1.13 27.76
C ASN A 513 -42.30 0.84 26.30
N ALA A 514 -41.35 0.32 25.57
CA ALA A 514 -41.52 0.08 24.14
C ALA A 514 -40.90 -1.27 23.70
N ILE A 515 -41.47 -1.81 22.66
CA ILE A 515 -40.88 -2.90 21.89
C ILE A 515 -40.25 -2.27 20.65
N ILE A 516 -38.92 -2.32 20.55
CA ILE A 516 -38.18 -1.83 19.38
C ILE A 516 -37.91 -3.02 18.46
N VAL A 517 -38.31 -2.91 17.20
CA VAL A 517 -38.21 -3.97 16.21
C VAL A 517 -37.38 -3.48 15.04
N THR A 518 -36.27 -4.16 14.74
CA THR A 518 -35.38 -3.85 13.63
C THR A 518 -35.26 -5.06 12.70
N GLY A 519 -35.57 -4.86 11.42
CA GLY A 519 -35.41 -5.87 10.39
C GLY A 519 -34.31 -5.52 9.40
N THR A 520 -33.66 -6.53 8.84
CA THR A 520 -32.56 -6.36 7.89
C THR A 520 -33.02 -5.90 6.50
N ASP A 521 -34.31 -6.04 6.20
CA ASP A 521 -34.89 -5.64 4.92
C ASP A 521 -36.34 -5.14 5.08
N ARG A 522 -36.79 -4.40 4.08
CA ARG A 522 -38.12 -3.77 4.06
C ARG A 522 -39.26 -4.79 4.14
N THR A 523 -39.18 -5.86 3.39
CA THR A 523 -40.26 -6.85 3.28
C THR A 523 -40.46 -7.55 4.62
N THR A 524 -39.38 -8.05 5.23
CA THR A 524 -39.40 -8.70 6.55
C THR A 524 -39.98 -7.76 7.60
N THR A 525 -39.52 -6.51 7.66
CA THR A 525 -39.95 -5.54 8.68
C THR A 525 -41.43 -5.18 8.53
N GLN A 526 -41.90 -4.95 7.30
CA GLN A 526 -43.30 -4.60 7.04
C GLN A 526 -44.25 -5.77 7.35
N THR A 527 -43.85 -7.02 6.97
CA THR A 527 -44.66 -8.20 7.27
C THR A 527 -44.73 -8.45 8.77
N ALA A 528 -43.61 -8.37 9.47
CA ALA A 528 -43.60 -8.50 10.93
C ALA A 528 -44.44 -7.42 11.62
N ARG A 529 -44.37 -6.17 11.14
CA ARG A 529 -45.18 -5.08 11.63
C ARG A 529 -46.66 -5.38 11.47
N GLN A 530 -47.12 -5.81 10.30
CA GLN A 530 -48.55 -6.15 10.06
C GLN A 530 -49.02 -7.27 11.00
N GLN A 531 -48.18 -8.29 11.22
CA GLN A 531 -48.48 -9.38 12.16
C GLN A 531 -48.58 -8.86 13.60
N MET A 532 -47.69 -7.95 14.02
CA MET A 532 -47.71 -7.36 15.36
C MET A 532 -48.90 -6.35 15.55
N GLU A 533 -49.29 -5.66 14.49
CA GLU A 533 -50.49 -4.80 14.49
C GLU A 533 -51.78 -5.63 14.67
N ALA A 534 -51.81 -6.84 14.14
CA ALA A 534 -52.92 -7.78 14.33
C ALA A 534 -52.94 -8.40 15.74
N ASN A 535 -51.81 -8.73 16.31
CA ASN A 535 -51.68 -9.25 17.67
C ASN A 535 -50.31 -8.95 18.27
N ILE A 536 -50.22 -7.92 19.07
CA ILE A 536 -48.97 -7.47 19.69
C ILE A 536 -48.45 -8.43 20.76
N ASP A 537 -49.32 -9.18 21.43
CA ASP A 537 -48.93 -10.08 22.51
C ASP A 537 -48.02 -11.21 22.00
N ASP A 538 -48.14 -11.56 20.72
CA ASP A 538 -47.29 -12.57 20.04
C ASP A 538 -45.96 -12.05 19.53
N TRP A 539 -45.53 -10.82 19.87
CA TRP A 539 -44.36 -10.17 19.30
C TRP A 539 -43.07 -11.03 19.37
N ARG A 540 -42.86 -11.78 20.47
CA ARG A 540 -41.68 -12.68 20.61
C ARG A 540 -41.75 -13.86 19.64
N LYS A 541 -42.94 -14.44 19.46
CA LYS A 541 -43.18 -15.53 18.51
C LYS A 541 -43.01 -15.02 17.07
N ILE A 542 -43.52 -13.85 16.76
CA ILE A 542 -43.40 -13.22 15.46
C ILE A 542 -41.92 -12.94 15.18
N ALA A 543 -41.17 -12.32 16.10
CA ALA A 543 -39.74 -12.06 15.94
C ALA A 543 -38.96 -13.36 15.73
N GLY A 544 -39.26 -14.44 16.48
CA GLY A 544 -38.61 -15.73 16.36
C GLY A 544 -38.85 -16.45 15.02
N GLN A 545 -39.91 -16.11 14.27
CA GLN A 545 -40.16 -16.68 12.94
C GLN A 545 -39.16 -16.23 11.88
N TYR A 546 -38.51 -15.10 12.09
CA TYR A 546 -37.59 -14.49 11.13
C TYR A 546 -36.10 -14.71 11.48
N GLU A 547 -35.82 -15.49 12.55
CA GLU A 547 -34.45 -15.80 13.01
C GLU A 547 -33.52 -14.58 13.05
N ASN A 548 -32.48 -14.58 12.20
CA ASN A 548 -31.47 -13.50 12.14
C ASN A 548 -31.91 -12.26 11.33
N LYS A 549 -33.13 -12.26 10.77
CA LYS A 549 -33.61 -11.13 9.95
C LYS A 549 -34.41 -10.10 10.72
N LEU A 550 -34.86 -10.44 11.92
CA LEU A 550 -35.65 -9.54 12.77
C LEU A 550 -35.12 -9.59 14.21
N LEU A 551 -34.75 -8.45 14.73
CA LEU A 551 -34.40 -8.27 16.14
C LEU A 551 -35.52 -7.49 16.83
N ALA A 552 -36.02 -7.99 17.94
CA ALA A 552 -37.01 -7.29 18.76
C ALA A 552 -36.58 -7.30 20.21
N ASP A 553 -36.59 -6.12 20.85
CA ASP A 553 -36.30 -5.93 22.28
C ASP A 553 -37.39 -5.13 22.95
N SER A 554 -37.72 -5.52 24.18
CA SER A 554 -38.74 -4.85 24.97
C SER A 554 -38.17 -4.34 26.28
N ASN A 555 -38.10 -3.02 26.41
CA ASN A 555 -37.48 -2.37 27.55
C ASN A 555 -38.13 -1.00 27.84
N ARG A 556 -37.71 -0.39 28.95
CA ARG A 556 -37.97 1.04 29.22
C ARG A 556 -36.84 1.86 28.58
N PHE A 557 -37.25 2.82 27.74
CA PHE A 557 -36.34 3.72 27.03
C PHE A 557 -36.71 5.17 27.39
N GLU A 558 -35.71 6.04 27.50
CA GLU A 558 -35.99 7.48 27.51
C GLU A 558 -36.53 7.89 26.15
N GLN A 559 -37.44 8.89 26.12
CA GLN A 559 -38.11 9.27 24.88
C GLN A 559 -37.14 9.68 23.77
N ASN A 560 -35.96 10.24 24.12
CA ASN A 560 -34.89 10.61 23.18
C ASN A 560 -34.08 9.41 22.66
N GLN A 561 -34.25 8.22 23.25
CA GLN A 561 -33.57 6.98 22.83
C GLN A 561 -34.43 6.13 21.88
N VAL A 562 -35.72 6.47 21.76
CA VAL A 562 -36.64 5.76 20.85
C VAL A 562 -36.29 6.15 19.41
N PRO A 563 -35.99 5.19 18.54
CA PRO A 563 -35.64 5.47 17.16
C PRO A 563 -36.86 5.94 16.35
N VAL A 564 -36.95 7.26 16.16
CA VAL A 564 -37.97 7.91 15.36
C VAL A 564 -37.39 9.09 14.59
N GLU A 565 -38.00 9.44 13.47
CA GLU A 565 -37.65 10.66 12.73
C GLU A 565 -38.46 11.85 13.26
N GLY A 566 -37.79 12.95 13.58
CA GLY A 566 -38.43 14.18 14.02
C GLY A 566 -38.96 14.10 15.45
N LYS A 567 -39.89 15.00 15.78
CA LYS A 567 -40.50 15.08 17.10
C LYS A 567 -41.83 14.29 17.10
N VAL A 568 -41.86 13.23 17.90
CA VAL A 568 -43.04 12.36 18.05
C VAL A 568 -43.67 12.55 19.43
N ASP A 569 -45.00 12.75 19.48
CA ASP A 569 -45.78 12.74 20.72
C ASP A 569 -46.17 11.28 21.04
N PHE A 570 -45.43 10.65 21.95
CA PHE A 570 -45.63 9.25 22.29
C PHE A 570 -46.92 9.03 23.08
N LYS A 571 -47.74 8.07 22.65
CA LYS A 571 -48.96 7.62 23.30
C LYS A 571 -48.91 6.14 23.60
N ALA A 572 -49.60 5.71 24.65
CA ALA A 572 -49.72 4.29 24.93
C ALA A 572 -50.40 3.55 23.76
N HIS A 573 -49.99 2.34 23.52
CA HIS A 573 -50.54 1.43 22.49
C HIS A 573 -50.40 1.95 21.05
N MET A 574 -49.34 2.73 20.75
CA MET A 574 -49.09 3.23 19.39
C MET A 574 -47.88 2.57 18.72
N PHE A 575 -48.00 2.37 17.43
CA PHE A 575 -46.84 2.06 16.58
C PHE A 575 -46.23 3.34 16.04
N THR A 576 -44.89 3.44 16.07
CA THR A 576 -44.18 4.57 15.44
C THR A 576 -44.09 4.36 13.93
N PRO A 577 -43.88 5.40 13.12
CA PRO A 577 -43.50 5.23 11.73
C PRO A 577 -42.24 4.33 11.58
N VAL A 578 -42.16 3.63 10.45
CA VAL A 578 -40.93 2.87 10.10
C VAL A 578 -39.88 3.86 9.65
N ILE A 579 -38.71 3.80 10.23
CA ILE A 579 -37.52 4.53 9.79
C ILE A 579 -36.55 3.58 9.05
N THR A 580 -35.78 4.12 8.11
CA THR A 580 -34.81 3.35 7.35
C THR A 580 -33.41 3.90 7.63
N ASN A 581 -32.49 3.02 8.02
CA ASN A 581 -31.09 3.38 8.18
C ASN A 581 -30.43 3.49 6.78
N ALA A 582 -29.90 4.67 6.47
CA ALA A 582 -29.27 4.93 5.18
C ALA A 582 -27.93 4.16 4.95
N GLN A 583 -27.30 3.66 5.99
CA GLN A 583 -26.01 2.98 5.89
C GLN A 583 -26.13 1.50 5.50
N ASP A 584 -27.14 0.81 6.05
CA ASP A 584 -27.30 -0.65 5.89
C ASP A 584 -28.68 -1.06 5.36
N SER A 585 -29.57 -0.08 5.09
CA SER A 585 -30.95 -0.28 4.63
C SER A 585 -31.85 -1.04 5.61
N SER A 586 -31.42 -1.23 6.86
CA SER A 586 -32.26 -1.81 7.91
C SER A 586 -33.45 -0.89 8.22
N GLN A 587 -34.56 -1.48 8.65
CA GLN A 587 -35.75 -0.73 9.00
C GLN A 587 -36.15 -0.98 10.45
N THR A 588 -36.51 0.09 11.16
CA THR A 588 -36.90 0.02 12.57
C THR A 588 -38.26 0.68 12.79
N PHE A 589 -39.10 0.06 13.61
CA PHE A 589 -40.28 0.64 14.18
C PHE A 589 -40.39 0.27 15.67
N CYS A 590 -41.21 1.01 16.40
CA CYS A 590 -41.46 0.75 17.82
C CYS A 590 -42.94 0.59 18.10
N TYR A 591 -43.28 -0.29 19.03
CA TYR A 591 -44.58 -0.31 19.67
C TYR A 591 -44.44 0.26 21.07
N ILE A 592 -45.16 1.35 21.37
CA ILE A 592 -45.16 2.02 22.67
C ILE A 592 -46.21 1.33 23.55
N VAL A 593 -45.77 0.63 24.57
CA VAL A 593 -46.67 -0.07 25.51
C VAL A 593 -47.35 0.94 26.43
N ASN A 594 -46.56 1.82 27.04
CA ASN A 594 -47.06 2.91 27.84
C ASN A 594 -46.05 4.08 27.88
N VAL A 595 -46.53 5.25 28.34
CA VAL A 595 -45.71 6.46 28.49
C VAL A 595 -45.58 6.78 29.98
N VAL A 596 -44.36 7.06 30.41
CA VAL A 596 -44.02 7.44 31.79
C VAL A 596 -43.42 8.85 31.77
N ASN A 597 -44.25 9.86 32.03
CA ASN A 597 -43.82 11.26 31.99
C ASN A 597 -43.12 11.71 33.29
N GLU A 598 -43.31 10.96 34.38
CA GLU A 598 -42.67 11.26 35.64
C GLU A 598 -41.23 10.84 35.69
N THR A 599 -40.37 11.73 36.21
CA THR A 599 -38.98 11.38 36.52
C THR A 599 -38.96 10.51 37.77
N GLY A 600 -38.44 9.29 37.60
CA GLY A 600 -38.33 8.30 38.68
C GLY A 600 -36.90 7.90 38.96
N GLN A 601 -36.66 7.39 40.18
CA GLN A 601 -35.36 6.79 40.50
C GLN A 601 -35.17 5.50 39.72
N ARG A 602 -34.05 5.35 39.01
CA ARG A 602 -33.65 4.06 38.44
C ARG A 602 -33.25 3.12 39.57
N SER A 603 -33.61 1.88 39.51
CA SER A 603 -33.02 0.84 40.35
C SER A 603 -31.53 0.67 40.05
N PHE A 604 -30.79 -0.01 40.93
CA PHE A 604 -29.38 -0.29 40.69
C PHE A 604 -29.16 -1.07 39.37
N GLU A 605 -30.02 -2.02 39.08
CA GLU A 605 -29.90 -2.82 37.84
C GLU A 605 -30.17 -1.97 36.60
N GLU A 606 -31.18 -1.13 36.62
CA GLU A 606 -31.49 -0.18 35.52
C GLU A 606 -30.39 0.88 35.32
N ALA A 607 -29.73 1.29 36.38
CA ALA A 607 -28.65 2.27 36.35
C ALA A 607 -27.26 1.65 36.14
N ARG A 608 -27.11 0.31 36.15
CA ARG A 608 -25.83 -0.40 36.23
C ARG A 608 -24.82 0.09 35.20
N GLY A 609 -25.19 0.28 33.95
CA GLY A 609 -24.30 0.79 32.91
C GLY A 609 -23.74 2.18 33.20
N PHE A 610 -24.59 3.09 33.66
CA PHE A 610 -24.20 4.45 34.06
C PHE A 610 -23.30 4.42 35.28
N VAL A 611 -23.66 3.60 36.27
CA VAL A 611 -22.89 3.43 37.50
C VAL A 611 -21.49 2.88 37.22
N ILE A 612 -21.36 1.91 36.30
CA ILE A 612 -20.05 1.37 35.86
C ILE A 612 -19.20 2.50 35.28
N ASN A 613 -19.73 3.30 34.35
CA ASN A 613 -18.99 4.40 33.73
C ASN A 613 -18.52 5.44 34.76
N ASP A 614 -19.39 5.88 35.66
CA ASP A 614 -19.03 6.82 36.74
C ASP A 614 -18.01 6.21 37.71
N TYR A 615 -18.16 4.94 38.04
CA TYR A 615 -17.24 4.25 38.95
C TYR A 615 -15.87 4.02 38.33
N GLN A 616 -15.79 3.80 37.01
CA GLN A 616 -14.52 3.76 36.28
C GLN A 616 -13.73 5.06 36.44
N GLN A 617 -14.41 6.22 36.34
CA GLN A 617 -13.77 7.52 36.54
C GLN A 617 -13.20 7.64 37.97
N VAL A 618 -13.96 7.22 38.99
CA VAL A 618 -13.49 7.23 40.38
C VAL A 618 -12.27 6.30 40.58
N LEU A 619 -12.27 5.13 39.97
CA LEU A 619 -11.14 4.21 40.05
C LEU A 619 -9.91 4.78 39.36
N GLU A 620 -10.09 5.39 38.19
CA GLU A 620 -9.01 6.02 37.43
C GLU A 620 -8.39 7.20 38.19
N GLU A 621 -9.20 8.09 38.75
CA GLU A 621 -8.73 9.23 39.55
C GLU A 621 -7.95 8.78 40.78
N LYS A 622 -8.44 7.77 41.50
CA LYS A 622 -7.71 7.18 42.63
C LYS A 622 -6.37 6.57 42.23
N TRP A 623 -6.38 5.85 41.12
CA TRP A 623 -5.15 5.25 40.56
C TRP A 623 -4.15 6.32 40.12
N LEU A 624 -4.58 7.34 39.36
CA LEU A 624 -3.72 8.45 38.95
C LEU A 624 -3.17 9.24 40.14
N THR A 625 -3.96 9.44 41.19
CA THR A 625 -3.49 10.07 42.42
C THR A 625 -2.39 9.25 43.10
N ALA A 626 -2.57 7.93 43.15
CA ALA A 626 -1.54 7.03 43.69
C ALA A 626 -0.27 7.03 42.83
N LEU A 627 -0.42 7.07 41.49
CA LEU A 627 0.71 7.14 40.56
C LEU A 627 1.48 8.46 40.69
N LYS A 628 0.81 9.59 40.81
CA LYS A 628 1.46 10.91 41.04
C LYS A 628 2.21 10.97 42.36
N LYS A 629 1.72 10.26 43.37
CA LYS A 629 2.46 10.10 44.64
C LYS A 629 3.67 9.16 44.50
N LYS A 630 3.52 8.06 43.76
CA LYS A 630 4.61 7.09 43.50
C LYS A 630 5.71 7.67 42.61
N TYR A 631 5.31 8.47 41.60
CA TYR A 631 6.19 9.09 40.61
C TYR A 631 5.95 10.61 40.56
N PRO A 632 6.59 11.39 41.42
CA PRO A 632 6.46 12.84 41.44
C PRO A 632 6.79 13.43 40.07
N VAL A 633 5.87 14.24 39.54
CA VAL A 633 6.01 14.86 38.19
C VAL A 633 6.59 16.27 38.36
N VAL A 634 7.62 16.57 37.57
CA VAL A 634 8.25 17.90 37.52
C VAL A 634 8.26 18.39 36.09
N VAL A 635 7.46 19.42 35.80
CA VAL A 635 7.42 20.07 34.47
C VAL A 635 8.49 21.13 34.38
N ASN A 636 9.28 21.13 33.31
CA ASN A 636 10.25 22.19 33.01
C ASN A 636 9.52 23.40 32.40
N ASN A 637 9.19 24.35 33.28
CA ASN A 637 8.45 25.54 32.89
C ASN A 637 9.14 26.40 31.84
N ALA A 638 10.47 26.40 31.76
CA ALA A 638 11.20 27.15 30.74
C ALA A 638 10.98 26.53 29.35
N VAL A 639 11.12 25.22 29.22
CA VAL A 639 10.85 24.48 27.98
C VAL A 639 9.38 24.62 27.59
N TRP A 640 8.46 24.42 28.56
CA TRP A 640 7.03 24.52 28.33
C TRP A 640 6.60 25.87 27.80
N ARG A 641 7.00 26.97 28.46
CA ARG A 641 6.67 28.33 27.99
C ARG A 641 7.26 28.65 26.62
N GLY A 642 8.44 28.08 26.29
CA GLY A 642 9.04 28.21 24.97
C GLY A 642 8.25 27.51 23.84
N MET A 643 7.43 26.51 24.17
CA MET A 643 6.59 25.80 23.22
C MET A 643 5.23 26.49 22.94
N LEU A 644 4.77 27.31 23.87
CA LEU A 644 3.49 28.04 23.75
C LEU A 644 3.62 29.38 22.99
N LYS A 645 4.85 29.81 22.70
CA LYS A 645 5.14 30.98 21.86
C LYS A 645 5.13 30.60 20.38
#